data_1ee59711a3f7360cef7d4e7f8971ce97
#
_entry.id   1ee59711a3f7360cef7d4e7f8971ce97
#
_cell.length_a   1.000
_cell.length_b   1.000
_cell.length_c   1.000
_cell.angle_alpha   90.00
_cell.angle_beta   90.00
_cell.angle_gamma   90.00
#
_symmetry.space_group_name_H-M   'P 1'
#
loop_
_entity.id
_entity.type
_entity.pdbx_description
1 polymer ?
#
loop_
_entity_poly.entity_id
_entity_poly.type
_entity_poly.pdbx_seq_one_letter_code
_entity_poly.pdbx_strand_id
1 'polypeptide(L)'
;MSDRPLPAARRAARPHEAHESQFRLLGERRFAPFFWTQFLGAMNDNVFKIGFTSLVTYQAARFSGVDPKTAAFLISAIFILPFVLLSATSGQIADKYDKAMLTRFVKSFEIVVMLIGGAGFWLHSAPLLYLCTFLMGVHSTVFGPVKYSYLPQHLSKSELVGGNGMVEMGTFVAILIGTIVGGVGAGFVEHGAVVLACACVGIALVGRLVSNFVPVTAAPQPDLRINWNPVSETWRNLKLARENRTVFLSLLGISWLWFVGATFLSSFFSFAKNVLSADPDVVTVLLGTFSIGIGIGSLLCEKLSKRRIEIGLVPLGSIGMSVFAIDLFFASHALPAAGHLLSVGEFLVRPAHWRVLADLFLLAMFGGLYSVPLYALIQSRSQPSHRARIIAANNILNSLFMIVSALMAMALTAAGFSIPAIFLVTALLNIVVATYIYSLVPEFLLRFIAWVLVHTFYRIRLVHAERIPEEGAAVLVCNHVSFVDAIVIMAESPRPIRFVMDHQIFESPFAGWVFRHAKAIPIAPAHQDLALLARAYERCAEALAEGDLVCIFPEGKLTKTGEMNPFRHGVTEIIRRAPAPVIPMALRGLWGSVFSRANDARWPRPIQKGVMSRLTLAVGEPIDPVEATPEVLQQIVSELRGARK
;
A
#
# COMPACT_ATOMS: atom_id res chain seq x y z
N MET A 1 -49.69 21.97 31.91
CA MET A 1 -49.49 20.64 31.31
C MET A 1 -48.66 20.82 30.07
N SER A 2 -47.40 20.60 30.15
CA SER A 2 -46.45 20.78 29.03
C SER A 2 -45.78 19.42 28.80
N ASP A 3 -46.17 18.80 27.68
CA ASP A 3 -45.54 17.59 27.17
C ASP A 3 -44.14 17.92 26.58
N ARG A 4 -43.09 17.50 27.27
CA ARG A 4 -41.77 17.42 26.71
C ARG A 4 -41.58 16.01 26.12
N PRO A 5 -41.14 15.87 24.86
CA PRO A 5 -40.77 14.57 24.32
C PRO A 5 -39.46 14.07 24.94
N LEU A 6 -39.45 12.82 25.34
CA LEU A 6 -38.30 12.08 25.84
C LEU A 6 -37.20 11.98 24.77
N PRO A 7 -35.90 12.07 25.15
CA PRO A 7 -34.81 11.94 24.20
C PRO A 7 -34.75 10.52 23.63
N ALA A 8 -34.58 10.46 22.29
CA ALA A 8 -34.47 9.21 21.54
C ALA A 8 -33.35 8.32 22.12
N ALA A 9 -33.71 7.10 22.45
CA ALA A 9 -32.81 6.07 22.94
C ALA A 9 -31.61 5.92 21.98
N ARG A 10 -30.41 6.10 22.51
CA ARG A 10 -29.16 5.72 21.85
C ARG A 10 -29.28 4.25 21.42
N ARG A 11 -29.28 4.00 20.13
CA ARG A 11 -29.09 2.64 19.61
C ARG A 11 -27.78 2.12 20.16
N ALA A 12 -27.84 1.17 21.06
CA ALA A 12 -26.69 0.42 21.56
C ALA A 12 -25.91 -0.13 20.34
N ALA A 13 -24.62 0.15 20.28
CA ALA A 13 -23.72 -0.44 19.29
C ALA A 13 -23.83 -1.96 19.38
N ARG A 14 -24.10 -2.61 18.27
CA ARG A 14 -24.17 -4.07 18.18
C ARG A 14 -22.81 -4.65 18.55
N PRO A 15 -22.73 -5.60 19.48
CA PRO A 15 -21.47 -6.29 19.76
C PRO A 15 -21.16 -7.24 18.61
N HIS A 16 -19.88 -7.31 18.22
CA HIS A 16 -19.29 -8.20 17.23
C HIS A 16 -19.83 -8.03 15.79
N GLU A 17 -19.26 -7.07 15.04
CA GLU A 17 -19.17 -7.24 13.60
C GLU A 17 -18.32 -8.50 13.34
N ALA A 18 -18.99 -9.56 12.89
CA ALA A 18 -18.33 -10.75 12.38
C ALA A 18 -17.26 -10.33 11.36
N HIS A 19 -16.16 -11.06 11.28
CA HIS A 19 -15.06 -10.84 10.33
C HIS A 19 -15.57 -10.92 8.89
N GLU A 20 -16.13 -9.82 8.39
CA GLU A 20 -16.68 -9.75 7.03
C GLU A 20 -15.50 -9.54 6.07
N SER A 21 -15.29 -10.51 5.17
CA SER A 21 -14.24 -10.49 4.16
C SER A 21 -14.39 -9.30 3.20
N GLN A 22 -13.28 -8.71 2.73
CA GLN A 22 -13.26 -7.68 1.67
C GLN A 22 -14.05 -8.08 0.41
N PHE A 23 -14.20 -9.38 0.13
CA PHE A 23 -15.00 -9.88 -0.98
C PHE A 23 -16.48 -9.53 -0.88
N ARG A 24 -17.00 -9.23 0.32
CA ARG A 24 -18.37 -8.72 0.50
C ARG A 24 -18.61 -7.44 -0.29
N LEU A 25 -17.59 -6.58 -0.44
CA LEU A 25 -17.69 -5.35 -1.22
C LEU A 25 -18.17 -5.60 -2.66
N LEU A 26 -17.87 -6.77 -3.25
CA LEU A 26 -18.38 -7.15 -4.58
C LEU A 26 -19.91 -7.39 -4.64
N GLY A 27 -20.56 -7.54 -3.51
CA GLY A 27 -22.02 -7.60 -3.39
C GLY A 27 -22.67 -6.24 -3.08
N GLU A 28 -21.88 -5.20 -2.80
CA GLU A 28 -22.40 -3.90 -2.37
C GLU A 28 -22.52 -2.91 -3.53
N ARG A 29 -23.68 -2.26 -3.66
CA ARG A 29 -23.98 -1.29 -4.73
C ARG A 29 -23.00 -0.10 -4.75
N ARG A 30 -22.42 0.27 -3.60
CA ARG A 30 -21.46 1.35 -3.50
C ARG A 30 -20.06 1.01 -4.07
N PHE A 31 -19.73 -0.29 -4.27
CA PHE A 31 -18.42 -0.74 -4.72
C PHE A 31 -18.47 -1.59 -6.01
N ALA A 32 -19.33 -2.59 -6.08
CA ALA A 32 -19.34 -3.57 -7.15
C ALA A 32 -19.45 -2.99 -8.57
N PRO A 33 -20.38 -2.05 -8.86
CA PRO A 33 -20.47 -1.47 -10.21
C PRO A 33 -19.20 -0.71 -10.61
N PHE A 34 -18.61 -0.01 -9.65
CA PHE A 34 -17.36 0.71 -9.87
C PHE A 34 -16.19 -0.25 -10.12
N PHE A 35 -16.08 -1.31 -9.32
CA PHE A 35 -15.08 -2.37 -9.47
C PHE A 35 -15.14 -3.00 -10.87
N TRP A 36 -16.32 -3.43 -11.31
CA TRP A 36 -16.48 -4.05 -12.63
C TRP A 36 -16.25 -3.06 -13.77
N THR A 37 -16.63 -1.80 -13.60
CA THR A 37 -16.36 -0.75 -14.60
C THR A 37 -14.86 -0.54 -14.81
N GLN A 38 -14.07 -0.47 -13.74
CA GLN A 38 -12.62 -0.32 -13.83
C GLN A 38 -11.94 -1.60 -14.34
N PHE A 39 -12.43 -2.77 -13.93
CA PHE A 39 -11.94 -4.07 -14.39
C PHE A 39 -12.07 -4.21 -15.90
N LEU A 40 -13.26 -3.96 -16.43
CA LEU A 40 -13.53 -4.04 -17.87
C LEU A 40 -12.70 -3.02 -18.67
N GLY A 41 -12.47 -1.83 -18.13
CA GLY A 41 -11.60 -0.84 -18.76
C GLY A 41 -10.15 -1.30 -18.85
N ALA A 42 -9.58 -1.77 -17.74
CA ALA A 42 -8.21 -2.29 -17.71
C ALA A 42 -8.05 -3.52 -18.63
N MET A 43 -9.07 -4.38 -18.68
CA MET A 43 -9.10 -5.53 -19.59
C MET A 43 -9.09 -5.06 -21.05
N ASN A 44 -9.95 -4.12 -21.42
CA ASN A 44 -10.08 -3.61 -22.77
C ASN A 44 -8.79 -2.93 -23.27
N ASP A 45 -8.16 -2.11 -22.43
CA ASP A 45 -6.86 -1.50 -22.73
C ASP A 45 -5.82 -2.54 -23.14
N ASN A 46 -5.82 -3.70 -22.49
CA ASN A 46 -4.83 -4.74 -22.75
C ASN A 46 -5.23 -5.65 -23.94
N VAL A 47 -6.52 -5.94 -24.12
CA VAL A 47 -7.00 -6.62 -25.37
C VAL A 47 -6.55 -5.83 -26.58
N PHE A 48 -6.79 -4.52 -26.59
CA PHE A 48 -6.43 -3.67 -27.71
C PHE A 48 -4.90 -3.60 -27.90
N LYS A 49 -4.13 -3.25 -26.87
CA LYS A 49 -2.67 -3.07 -26.98
C LYS A 49 -1.96 -4.34 -27.42
N ILE A 50 -2.29 -5.48 -26.80
CA ILE A 50 -1.67 -6.76 -27.13
C ILE A 50 -2.14 -7.23 -28.52
N GLY A 51 -3.44 -7.10 -28.81
CA GLY A 51 -3.98 -7.41 -30.14
C GLY A 51 -3.29 -6.61 -31.24
N PHE A 52 -3.16 -5.29 -31.08
CA PHE A 52 -2.49 -4.43 -32.05
C PHE A 52 -1.02 -4.80 -32.18
N THR A 53 -0.29 -4.95 -31.08
CA THR A 53 1.13 -5.33 -31.10
C THR A 53 1.33 -6.67 -31.81
N SER A 54 0.50 -7.67 -31.49
CA SER A 54 0.58 -9.00 -32.12
C SER A 54 0.30 -8.97 -33.61
N LEU A 55 -0.76 -8.28 -34.04
CA LEU A 55 -1.09 -8.17 -35.48
C LEU A 55 0.04 -7.50 -36.26
N VAL A 56 0.63 -6.42 -35.73
CA VAL A 56 1.76 -5.76 -36.42
C VAL A 56 3.01 -6.65 -36.43
N THR A 57 3.24 -7.43 -35.39
CA THR A 57 4.41 -8.31 -35.33
C THR A 57 4.31 -9.48 -36.30
N TYR A 58 3.14 -10.14 -36.37
CA TYR A 58 2.97 -11.37 -37.14
C TYR A 58 2.36 -11.16 -38.53
N GLN A 59 1.66 -10.04 -38.76
CA GLN A 59 1.01 -9.69 -40.01
C GLN A 59 1.49 -8.32 -40.54
N ALA A 60 2.75 -7.98 -40.35
CA ALA A 60 3.35 -6.69 -40.72
C ALA A 60 3.07 -6.27 -42.16
N ALA A 61 3.03 -7.23 -43.12
CA ALA A 61 2.75 -6.96 -44.52
C ALA A 61 1.36 -6.34 -44.79
N ARG A 62 0.40 -6.50 -43.82
CA ARG A 62 -0.94 -5.90 -43.93
C ARG A 62 -0.99 -4.45 -43.42
N PHE A 63 0.02 -4.02 -42.65
CA PHE A 63 0.09 -2.69 -42.02
C PHE A 63 1.21 -1.87 -42.66
N SER A 64 0.88 -1.04 -43.66
CA SER A 64 1.88 -0.18 -44.29
C SER A 64 2.44 0.87 -43.33
N GLY A 65 3.75 1.10 -43.42
CA GLY A 65 4.44 2.16 -42.66
C GLY A 65 4.72 1.85 -41.17
N VAL A 66 4.58 0.61 -40.72
CA VAL A 66 4.91 0.18 -39.38
C VAL A 66 6.13 -0.73 -39.38
N ASP A 67 7.18 -0.37 -38.63
CA ASP A 67 8.29 -1.27 -38.38
C ASP A 67 7.97 -2.17 -37.17
N PRO A 68 7.84 -3.50 -37.34
CA PRO A 68 7.51 -4.44 -36.29
C PRO A 68 8.50 -4.39 -35.08
N LYS A 69 9.76 -4.02 -35.34
CA LYS A 69 10.79 -3.97 -34.28
C LYS A 69 10.57 -2.83 -33.30
N THR A 70 9.99 -1.72 -33.77
CA THR A 70 9.76 -0.51 -32.96
C THR A 70 8.30 -0.35 -32.53
N ALA A 71 7.37 -1.08 -33.14
CA ALA A 71 5.93 -0.93 -32.91
C ALA A 71 5.52 -1.04 -31.43
N ALA A 72 5.99 -2.06 -30.73
CA ALA A 72 5.65 -2.27 -29.31
C ALA A 72 6.09 -1.10 -28.42
N PHE A 73 7.27 -0.55 -28.67
CA PHE A 73 7.78 0.62 -27.94
C PHE A 73 6.95 1.86 -28.25
N LEU A 74 6.63 2.07 -29.53
CA LEU A 74 5.85 3.22 -29.99
C LEU A 74 4.42 3.18 -29.42
N ILE A 75 3.76 2.01 -29.46
CA ILE A 75 2.44 1.80 -28.87
C ILE A 75 2.46 2.15 -27.36
N SER A 76 3.47 1.65 -26.64
CA SER A 76 3.61 1.94 -25.22
C SER A 76 3.88 3.42 -24.94
N ALA A 77 4.75 4.06 -25.71
CA ALA A 77 5.08 5.48 -25.56
C ALA A 77 3.86 6.37 -25.85
N ILE A 78 3.12 6.11 -26.92
CA ILE A 78 1.90 6.84 -27.30
C ILE A 78 0.83 6.69 -26.20
N PHE A 79 0.69 5.49 -25.62
CA PHE A 79 -0.27 5.25 -24.52
C PHE A 79 0.08 6.00 -23.23
N ILE A 80 1.37 6.11 -22.90
CA ILE A 80 1.85 6.79 -21.67
C ILE A 80 1.85 8.32 -21.81
N LEU A 81 2.02 8.85 -23.02
CA LEU A 81 2.13 10.28 -23.26
C LEU A 81 1.00 11.13 -22.64
N PRO A 82 -0.31 10.76 -22.77
CA PRO A 82 -1.40 11.48 -22.12
C PRO A 82 -1.28 11.56 -20.60
N PHE A 83 -0.71 10.54 -19.93
CA PHE A 83 -0.54 10.56 -18.47
C PHE A 83 0.39 11.69 -18.03
N VAL A 84 1.44 11.98 -18.78
CA VAL A 84 2.33 13.10 -18.49
C VAL A 84 1.64 14.44 -18.79
N LEU A 85 0.93 14.53 -19.92
CA LEU A 85 0.39 15.80 -20.41
C LEU A 85 -0.92 16.20 -19.76
N LEU A 86 -1.81 15.26 -19.47
CA LEU A 86 -3.21 15.54 -19.12
C LEU A 86 -3.59 15.16 -17.67
N SER A 87 -2.77 14.44 -16.91
CA SER A 87 -3.13 14.02 -15.56
C SER A 87 -3.45 15.22 -14.64
N ALA A 88 -2.68 16.30 -14.73
CA ALA A 88 -2.90 17.48 -13.89
C ALA A 88 -4.29 18.08 -14.11
N THR A 89 -4.72 18.20 -15.38
CA THR A 89 -6.07 18.66 -15.75
C THR A 89 -7.13 17.65 -15.33
N SER A 90 -6.87 16.35 -15.51
CA SER A 90 -7.78 15.26 -15.12
C SER A 90 -8.07 15.27 -13.61
N GLY A 91 -7.06 15.56 -12.79
CA GLY A 91 -7.24 15.71 -11.34
C GLY A 91 -8.19 16.84 -10.97
N GLN A 92 -8.08 18.00 -11.63
CA GLN A 92 -9.01 19.11 -11.42
C GLN A 92 -10.44 18.75 -11.83
N ILE A 93 -10.60 18.08 -12.97
CA ILE A 93 -11.90 17.61 -13.46
C ILE A 93 -12.52 16.64 -12.44
N ALA A 94 -11.75 15.72 -11.89
CA ALA A 94 -12.21 14.75 -10.89
C ALA A 94 -12.56 15.37 -9.52
N ASP A 95 -11.94 16.50 -9.13
CA ASP A 95 -12.34 17.25 -7.93
C ASP A 95 -13.55 18.14 -8.17
N LYS A 96 -13.74 18.65 -9.41
CA LYS A 96 -14.82 19.58 -9.76
C LYS A 96 -16.16 18.92 -10.02
N TYR A 97 -16.18 17.71 -10.60
CA TYR A 97 -17.40 17.07 -11.08
C TYR A 97 -17.73 15.79 -10.30
N ASP A 98 -19.01 15.39 -10.35
CA ASP A 98 -19.48 14.11 -9.83
C ASP A 98 -18.74 12.92 -10.48
N LYS A 99 -18.20 12.02 -9.66
CA LYS A 99 -17.36 10.93 -10.14
C LYS A 99 -18.15 9.85 -10.88
N ALA A 100 -19.42 9.65 -10.56
CA ALA A 100 -20.28 8.73 -11.30
C ALA A 100 -20.61 9.29 -12.68
N MET A 101 -20.86 10.59 -12.78
CA MET A 101 -21.04 11.27 -14.07
C MET A 101 -19.78 11.16 -14.92
N LEU A 102 -18.61 11.45 -14.35
CA LEU A 102 -17.32 11.30 -15.05
C LEU A 102 -17.07 9.87 -15.49
N THR A 103 -17.36 8.90 -14.64
CA THR A 103 -17.21 7.46 -14.97
C THR A 103 -18.06 7.10 -16.19
N ARG A 104 -19.33 7.53 -16.21
CA ARG A 104 -20.22 7.30 -17.37
C ARG A 104 -19.74 8.00 -18.63
N PHE A 105 -19.25 9.25 -18.50
CA PHE A 105 -18.70 10.00 -19.63
C PHE A 105 -17.47 9.31 -20.20
N VAL A 106 -16.52 8.95 -19.35
CA VAL A 106 -15.28 8.24 -19.76
C VAL A 106 -15.60 6.90 -20.42
N LYS A 107 -16.59 6.15 -19.92
CA LYS A 107 -17.04 4.91 -20.55
C LYS A 107 -17.78 5.09 -21.88
N SER A 108 -18.50 6.20 -22.05
CA SER A 108 -19.07 6.56 -23.36
C SER A 108 -17.97 6.95 -24.36
N PHE A 109 -16.95 7.66 -23.89
CA PHE A 109 -15.79 8.00 -24.71
C PHE A 109 -15.01 6.75 -25.11
N GLU A 110 -14.88 5.75 -24.23
CA GLU A 110 -14.25 4.46 -24.54
C GLU A 110 -14.94 3.74 -25.71
N ILE A 111 -16.26 3.78 -25.80
CA ILE A 111 -16.99 3.20 -26.95
C ILE A 111 -16.54 3.87 -28.26
N VAL A 112 -16.48 5.21 -28.28
CA VAL A 112 -16.04 5.93 -29.48
C VAL A 112 -14.61 5.57 -29.85
N VAL A 113 -13.72 5.49 -28.86
CA VAL A 113 -12.32 5.10 -29.06
C VAL A 113 -12.22 3.68 -29.62
N MET A 114 -13.01 2.74 -29.09
CA MET A 114 -13.01 1.35 -29.57
C MET A 114 -13.63 1.20 -30.97
N LEU A 115 -14.58 2.05 -31.34
CA LEU A 115 -15.07 2.10 -32.71
C LEU A 115 -14.00 2.59 -33.71
N ILE A 116 -13.20 3.60 -33.31
CA ILE A 116 -12.02 4.05 -34.08
C ILE A 116 -11.00 2.91 -34.20
N GLY A 117 -10.71 2.22 -33.07
CA GLY A 117 -9.83 1.07 -33.05
C GLY A 117 -10.33 -0.09 -33.93
N GLY A 118 -11.64 -0.38 -33.86
CA GLY A 118 -12.30 -1.38 -34.72
C GLY A 118 -12.19 -1.05 -36.21
N ALA A 119 -12.43 0.21 -36.57
CA ALA A 119 -12.21 0.69 -37.94
C ALA A 119 -10.73 0.58 -38.34
N GLY A 120 -9.80 0.90 -37.42
CA GLY A 120 -8.36 0.73 -37.64
C GLY A 120 -7.96 -0.73 -37.91
N PHE A 121 -8.52 -1.67 -37.17
CA PHE A 121 -8.32 -3.11 -37.40
C PHE A 121 -8.92 -3.55 -38.72
N TRP A 122 -10.16 -3.17 -39.01
CA TRP A 122 -10.86 -3.52 -40.23
C TRP A 122 -10.14 -3.02 -41.50
N LEU A 123 -9.70 -1.73 -41.46
CA LEU A 123 -9.02 -1.09 -42.59
C LEU A 123 -7.51 -1.37 -42.62
N HIS A 124 -6.97 -2.12 -41.68
CA HIS A 124 -5.54 -2.34 -41.48
C HIS A 124 -4.75 -1.01 -41.41
N SER A 125 -5.35 0.04 -40.84
CA SER A 125 -4.82 1.39 -40.80
C SER A 125 -4.02 1.64 -39.54
N ALA A 126 -2.69 1.62 -39.61
CA ALA A 126 -1.80 1.94 -38.52
C ALA A 126 -2.04 3.34 -37.92
N PRO A 127 -2.27 4.42 -38.69
CA PRO A 127 -2.58 5.73 -38.16
C PRO A 127 -3.83 5.74 -37.25
N LEU A 128 -4.90 5.04 -37.63
CA LEU A 128 -6.11 4.93 -36.80
C LEU A 128 -5.85 4.14 -35.53
N LEU A 129 -5.04 3.09 -35.58
CA LEU A 129 -4.68 2.30 -34.39
C LEU A 129 -3.76 3.08 -33.43
N TYR A 130 -2.82 3.88 -33.95
CA TYR A 130 -2.03 4.80 -33.12
C TYR A 130 -2.89 5.91 -32.51
N LEU A 131 -3.83 6.49 -33.28
CA LEU A 131 -4.80 7.45 -32.75
C LEU A 131 -5.64 6.82 -31.64
N CYS A 132 -6.16 5.60 -31.85
CA CYS A 132 -6.88 4.85 -30.83
C CYS A 132 -6.02 4.64 -29.58
N THR A 133 -4.74 4.24 -29.73
CA THR A 133 -3.79 4.08 -28.61
C THR A 133 -3.63 5.37 -27.81
N PHE A 134 -3.48 6.51 -28.48
CA PHE A 134 -3.39 7.82 -27.82
C PHE A 134 -4.68 8.15 -27.06
N LEU A 135 -5.85 7.98 -27.69
CA LEU A 135 -7.15 8.26 -27.09
C LEU A 135 -7.46 7.33 -25.91
N MET A 136 -7.01 6.07 -25.96
CA MET A 136 -7.06 5.16 -24.81
C MET A 136 -6.20 5.67 -23.66
N GLY A 137 -5.00 6.17 -23.96
CA GLY A 137 -4.17 6.84 -22.96
C GLY A 137 -4.88 8.04 -22.35
N VAL A 138 -5.59 8.86 -23.14
CA VAL A 138 -6.43 9.97 -22.63
C VAL A 138 -7.55 9.44 -21.72
N HIS A 139 -8.29 8.40 -22.17
CA HIS A 139 -9.34 7.74 -21.39
C HIS A 139 -8.83 7.29 -20.01
N SER A 140 -7.73 6.54 -20.00
CA SER A 140 -7.15 6.00 -18.76
C SER A 140 -6.56 7.09 -17.87
N THR A 141 -6.01 8.18 -18.46
CA THR A 141 -5.51 9.35 -17.72
C THR A 141 -6.63 10.08 -16.99
N VAL A 142 -7.79 10.28 -17.61
CA VAL A 142 -8.95 10.92 -16.97
C VAL A 142 -9.55 10.03 -15.90
N PHE A 143 -9.59 8.72 -16.13
CA PHE A 143 -10.18 7.77 -15.18
C PHE A 143 -9.31 7.53 -13.94
N GLY A 144 -7.97 7.62 -14.02
CA GLY A 144 -7.07 7.36 -12.91
C GLY A 144 -7.37 8.16 -11.63
N PRO A 145 -7.42 9.50 -11.66
CA PRO A 145 -7.82 10.31 -10.50
C PRO A 145 -9.23 10.02 -9.99
N VAL A 146 -10.18 9.70 -10.87
CA VAL A 146 -11.54 9.28 -10.49
C VAL A 146 -11.48 7.98 -9.71
N LYS A 147 -10.74 6.97 -10.23
CA LYS A 147 -10.61 5.64 -9.65
C LYS A 147 -10.21 5.67 -8.17
N TYR A 148 -9.10 6.31 -7.86
CA TYR A 148 -8.57 6.28 -6.49
C TYR A 148 -9.20 7.32 -5.56
N SER A 149 -9.83 8.40 -6.09
CA SER A 149 -10.54 9.37 -5.26
C SER A 149 -11.99 8.97 -4.98
N TYR A 150 -12.56 8.02 -5.73
CA TYR A 150 -13.88 7.44 -5.49
C TYR A 150 -13.92 6.61 -4.20
N LEU A 151 -12.91 5.76 -3.98
CA LEU A 151 -12.88 4.80 -2.88
C LEU A 151 -13.12 5.45 -1.51
N PRO A 152 -12.39 6.49 -1.09
CA PRO A 152 -12.57 7.09 0.23
C PRO A 152 -13.87 7.91 0.39
N GLN A 153 -14.66 8.08 -0.67
CA GLN A 153 -16.00 8.67 -0.57
C GLN A 153 -17.09 7.63 -0.33
N HIS A 154 -16.82 6.35 -0.61
CA HIS A 154 -17.78 5.25 -0.52
C HIS A 154 -17.39 4.15 0.48
N LEU A 155 -16.13 4.11 0.88
CA LEU A 155 -15.61 3.13 1.83
C LEU A 155 -15.23 3.81 3.14
N SER A 156 -15.47 3.12 4.25
CA SER A 156 -14.98 3.52 5.57
C SER A 156 -13.45 3.37 5.65
N LYS A 157 -12.81 4.00 6.64
CA LYS A 157 -11.36 3.88 6.87
C LYS A 157 -10.92 2.43 7.00
N SER A 158 -11.71 1.58 7.67
CA SER A 158 -11.44 0.15 7.85
C SER A 158 -11.58 -0.68 6.58
N GLU A 159 -12.32 -0.21 5.58
CA GLU A 159 -12.53 -0.88 4.29
C GLU A 159 -11.55 -0.42 3.20
N LEU A 160 -10.86 0.72 3.41
CA LEU A 160 -9.98 1.30 2.38
C LEU A 160 -8.84 0.35 1.96
N VAL A 161 -8.24 -0.36 2.91
CA VAL A 161 -7.16 -1.31 2.58
C VAL A 161 -7.72 -2.46 1.74
N GLY A 162 -8.82 -3.08 2.17
CA GLY A 162 -9.49 -4.14 1.42
C GLY A 162 -9.98 -3.67 0.05
N GLY A 163 -10.59 -2.48 -0.02
CA GLY A 163 -11.06 -1.88 -1.27
C GLY A 163 -9.94 -1.61 -2.28
N ASN A 164 -8.81 -1.03 -1.83
CA ASN A 164 -7.63 -0.85 -2.67
C ASN A 164 -7.03 -2.20 -3.10
N GLY A 165 -6.93 -3.17 -2.18
CA GLY A 165 -6.46 -4.52 -2.50
C GLY A 165 -7.31 -5.21 -3.57
N MET A 166 -8.64 -5.07 -3.50
CA MET A 166 -9.56 -5.58 -4.52
C MET A 166 -9.37 -4.87 -5.87
N VAL A 167 -9.24 -3.55 -5.87
CA VAL A 167 -9.05 -2.76 -7.10
C VAL A 167 -7.71 -3.08 -7.77
N GLU A 168 -6.62 -3.22 -7.01
CA GLU A 168 -5.32 -3.63 -7.53
C GLU A 168 -5.36 -5.06 -8.08
N MET A 169 -5.86 -6.01 -7.30
CA MET A 169 -6.05 -7.40 -7.77
C MET A 169 -6.89 -7.43 -9.05
N GLY A 170 -8.03 -6.73 -9.07
CA GLY A 170 -8.90 -6.66 -10.24
C GLY A 170 -8.20 -6.06 -11.46
N THR A 171 -7.36 -5.04 -11.27
CA THR A 171 -6.58 -4.44 -12.36
C THR A 171 -5.59 -5.44 -12.97
N PHE A 172 -4.82 -6.16 -12.14
CA PHE A 172 -3.82 -7.11 -12.66
C PHE A 172 -4.46 -8.36 -13.26
N VAL A 173 -5.57 -8.86 -12.70
CA VAL A 173 -6.35 -9.94 -13.30
C VAL A 173 -6.96 -9.50 -14.65
N ALA A 174 -7.45 -8.27 -14.73
CA ALA A 174 -7.96 -7.69 -15.97
C ALA A 174 -6.86 -7.55 -17.06
N ILE A 175 -5.66 -7.12 -16.65
CA ILE A 175 -4.48 -7.07 -17.54
C ILE A 175 -4.16 -8.47 -18.07
N LEU A 176 -4.12 -9.48 -17.21
CA LEU A 176 -3.84 -10.86 -17.60
C LEU A 176 -4.88 -11.39 -18.60
N ILE A 177 -6.16 -11.27 -18.27
CA ILE A 177 -7.24 -11.73 -19.14
C ILE A 177 -7.21 -10.96 -20.46
N GLY A 178 -7.02 -9.64 -20.43
CA GLY A 178 -6.90 -8.80 -21.62
C GLY A 178 -5.73 -9.19 -22.49
N THR A 179 -4.58 -9.53 -21.90
CA THR A 179 -3.39 -10.03 -22.63
C THR A 179 -3.68 -11.35 -23.33
N ILE A 180 -4.32 -12.30 -22.63
CA ILE A 180 -4.68 -13.61 -23.22
C ILE A 180 -5.69 -13.42 -24.37
N VAL A 181 -6.76 -12.65 -24.12
CA VAL A 181 -7.80 -12.41 -25.16
C VAL A 181 -7.22 -11.68 -26.37
N GLY A 182 -6.36 -10.67 -26.13
CA GLY A 182 -5.69 -9.94 -27.22
C GLY A 182 -4.73 -10.81 -28.03
N GLY A 183 -3.95 -11.65 -27.34
CA GLY A 183 -3.01 -12.59 -28.00
C GLY A 183 -3.73 -13.66 -28.81
N VAL A 184 -4.69 -14.36 -28.19
CA VAL A 184 -5.50 -15.39 -28.87
C VAL A 184 -6.31 -14.78 -30.01
N GLY A 185 -6.94 -13.61 -29.80
CA GLY A 185 -7.71 -12.92 -30.85
C GLY A 185 -6.86 -12.59 -32.08
N ALA A 186 -5.62 -12.14 -31.89
CA ALA A 186 -4.69 -11.85 -32.96
C ALA A 186 -4.22 -13.12 -33.71
N GLY A 187 -4.24 -14.28 -33.06
CA GLY A 187 -3.83 -15.57 -33.62
C GLY A 187 -4.77 -16.11 -34.70
N PHE A 188 -6.00 -15.60 -34.81
CA PHE A 188 -6.92 -15.96 -35.92
C PHE A 188 -6.47 -15.29 -37.22
N VAL A 189 -5.69 -15.98 -38.04
CA VAL A 189 -4.97 -15.41 -39.19
C VAL A 189 -5.88 -14.62 -40.15
N GLU A 190 -7.08 -15.12 -40.46
CA GLU A 190 -8.02 -14.47 -41.39
C GLU A 190 -8.96 -13.48 -40.70
N HIS A 191 -9.37 -13.73 -39.48
CA HIS A 191 -10.44 -13.00 -38.78
C HIS A 191 -9.96 -12.24 -37.54
N GLY A 192 -8.67 -12.27 -37.21
CA GLY A 192 -8.11 -11.68 -35.97
C GLY A 192 -8.47 -10.21 -35.77
N ALA A 193 -8.38 -9.42 -36.84
CA ALA A 193 -8.77 -8.01 -36.82
C ALA A 193 -10.25 -7.80 -36.42
N VAL A 194 -11.16 -8.61 -36.98
CA VAL A 194 -12.60 -8.55 -36.69
C VAL A 194 -12.88 -9.04 -35.26
N VAL A 195 -12.26 -10.14 -34.85
CA VAL A 195 -12.40 -10.69 -33.49
C VAL A 195 -11.97 -9.66 -32.46
N LEU A 196 -10.82 -9.02 -32.64
CA LEU A 196 -10.33 -7.97 -31.74
C LEU A 196 -11.24 -6.74 -31.73
N ALA A 197 -11.72 -6.29 -32.89
CA ALA A 197 -12.66 -5.18 -33.00
C ALA A 197 -13.96 -5.47 -32.23
N CYS A 198 -14.55 -6.64 -32.44
CA CYS A 198 -15.77 -7.06 -31.75
C CYS A 198 -15.55 -7.21 -30.24
N ALA A 199 -14.42 -7.80 -29.83
CA ALA A 199 -14.08 -7.94 -28.42
C ALA A 199 -13.94 -6.57 -27.71
N CYS A 200 -13.15 -5.66 -28.29
CA CYS A 200 -12.93 -4.34 -27.72
C CYS A 200 -14.23 -3.52 -27.62
N VAL A 201 -15.03 -3.49 -28.68
CA VAL A 201 -16.31 -2.77 -28.69
C VAL A 201 -17.30 -3.42 -27.71
N GLY A 202 -17.37 -4.76 -27.68
CA GLY A 202 -18.24 -5.50 -26.77
C GLY A 202 -17.90 -5.23 -25.30
N ILE A 203 -16.62 -5.26 -24.93
CA ILE A 203 -16.17 -4.94 -23.57
C ILE A 203 -16.50 -3.49 -23.21
N ALA A 204 -16.28 -2.53 -24.12
CA ALA A 204 -16.61 -1.12 -23.91
C ALA A 204 -18.12 -0.92 -23.66
N LEU A 205 -18.97 -1.58 -24.43
CA LEU A 205 -20.43 -1.53 -24.28
C LEU A 205 -20.87 -2.09 -22.92
N VAL A 206 -20.36 -3.26 -22.53
CA VAL A 206 -20.64 -3.86 -21.22
C VAL A 206 -20.14 -2.95 -20.12
N GLY A 207 -18.91 -2.41 -20.22
CA GLY A 207 -18.36 -1.47 -19.25
C GLY A 207 -19.22 -0.21 -19.10
N ARG A 208 -19.75 0.31 -20.21
CA ARG A 208 -20.67 1.46 -20.19
C ARG A 208 -22.02 1.13 -19.53
N LEU A 209 -22.58 -0.04 -19.79
CA LEU A 209 -23.81 -0.49 -19.15
C LEU A 209 -23.61 -0.62 -17.62
N VAL A 210 -22.54 -1.27 -17.19
CA VAL A 210 -22.20 -1.43 -15.76
C VAL A 210 -22.01 -0.09 -15.08
N SER A 211 -21.40 0.89 -15.76
CA SER A 211 -21.15 2.22 -15.22
C SER A 211 -22.41 3.01 -14.85
N ASN A 212 -23.60 2.63 -15.39
CA ASN A 212 -24.86 3.26 -15.03
C ASN A 212 -25.27 3.00 -13.57
N PHE A 213 -24.81 1.90 -13.00
CA PHE A 213 -25.12 1.51 -11.62
C PHE A 213 -24.18 2.12 -10.59
N VAL A 214 -23.13 2.84 -11.02
CA VAL A 214 -22.23 3.57 -10.12
C VAL A 214 -23.02 4.68 -9.43
N PRO A 215 -23.06 4.70 -8.08
CA PRO A 215 -23.84 5.68 -7.36
C PRO A 215 -23.30 7.11 -7.52
N VAL A 216 -24.22 8.07 -7.47
CA VAL A 216 -23.90 9.50 -7.50
C VAL A 216 -22.96 9.85 -6.36
N THR A 217 -21.94 10.62 -6.66
CA THR A 217 -20.86 10.97 -5.73
C THR A 217 -20.64 12.48 -5.77
N ALA A 218 -20.95 13.16 -4.69
CA ALA A 218 -20.83 14.61 -4.62
C ALA A 218 -19.43 15.10 -5.02
N ALA A 219 -19.38 16.14 -5.84
CA ALA A 219 -18.14 16.80 -6.23
C ALA A 219 -17.48 17.45 -5.01
N PRO A 220 -16.21 17.18 -4.70
CA PRO A 220 -15.54 17.76 -3.54
C PRO A 220 -15.33 19.28 -3.63
N GLN A 221 -15.20 19.81 -4.86
CA GLN A 221 -14.94 21.23 -5.11
C GLN A 221 -15.64 21.74 -6.37
N PRO A 222 -16.99 21.90 -6.36
CA PRO A 222 -17.76 22.29 -7.55
C PRO A 222 -17.35 23.64 -8.17
N ASP A 223 -16.91 24.58 -7.34
CA ASP A 223 -16.55 25.95 -7.74
C ASP A 223 -15.10 26.07 -8.26
N LEU A 224 -14.36 24.97 -8.36
CA LEU A 224 -12.98 24.97 -8.83
C LEU A 224 -12.88 25.55 -10.25
N ARG A 225 -12.07 26.59 -10.42
CA ARG A 225 -11.70 27.11 -11.75
C ARG A 225 -10.57 26.25 -12.31
N ILE A 226 -10.81 25.60 -13.45
CA ILE A 226 -9.85 24.72 -14.11
C ILE A 226 -8.72 25.56 -14.71
N ASN A 227 -7.49 25.25 -14.33
CA ASN A 227 -6.29 25.75 -14.97
C ASN A 227 -5.89 24.81 -16.11
N TRP A 228 -5.99 25.27 -17.34
CA TRP A 228 -5.70 24.49 -18.54
C TRP A 228 -4.21 24.38 -18.87
N ASN A 229 -3.34 25.11 -18.17
CA ASN A 229 -1.89 24.97 -18.35
C ASN A 229 -1.36 23.76 -17.58
N PRO A 230 -0.98 22.67 -18.27
CA PRO A 230 -0.58 21.42 -17.63
C PRO A 230 0.70 21.56 -16.80
N VAL A 231 1.63 22.42 -17.21
CA VAL A 231 2.92 22.59 -16.52
C VAL A 231 2.72 23.28 -15.17
N SER A 232 2.01 24.42 -15.17
CA SER A 232 1.74 25.16 -13.93
C SER A 232 0.87 24.35 -12.95
N GLU A 233 -0.09 23.59 -13.47
CA GLU A 233 -0.95 22.77 -12.62
C GLU A 233 -0.23 21.52 -12.10
N THR A 234 0.64 20.90 -12.88
CA THR A 234 1.52 19.84 -12.38
C THR A 234 2.36 20.32 -11.20
N TRP A 235 2.97 21.50 -11.33
CA TRP A 235 3.75 22.09 -10.24
C TRP A 235 2.90 22.38 -9.01
N ARG A 236 1.68 22.91 -9.21
CA ARG A 236 0.73 23.15 -8.13
C ARG A 236 0.31 21.87 -7.41
N ASN A 237 0.02 20.80 -8.15
CA ASN A 237 -0.36 19.51 -7.60
C ASN A 237 0.78 18.86 -6.80
N LEU A 238 2.02 18.97 -7.28
CA LEU A 238 3.20 18.54 -6.53
C LEU A 238 3.42 19.37 -5.26
N LYS A 239 3.13 20.69 -5.30
CA LYS A 239 3.20 21.54 -4.11
C LYS A 239 2.15 21.14 -3.07
N LEU A 240 0.90 20.90 -3.50
CA LEU A 240 -0.17 20.38 -2.62
C LEU A 240 0.22 19.04 -1.96
N ALA A 241 0.81 18.13 -2.73
CA ALA A 241 1.27 16.86 -2.19
C ALA A 241 2.38 17.02 -1.15
N ARG A 242 3.27 18.02 -1.31
CA ARG A 242 4.37 18.33 -0.38
C ARG A 242 3.92 18.95 0.93
N GLU A 243 2.72 19.52 1.02
CA GLU A 243 2.16 20.04 2.27
C GLU A 243 2.06 18.95 3.34
N ASN A 244 1.82 17.70 2.92
CA ASN A 244 1.90 16.54 3.81
C ASN A 244 3.07 15.64 3.40
N ARG A 245 4.14 15.66 4.21
CA ARG A 245 5.37 14.87 3.95
C ARG A 245 5.07 13.39 3.76
N THR A 246 4.17 12.82 4.55
CA THR A 246 3.80 11.40 4.46
C THR A 246 3.13 11.07 3.13
N VAL A 247 2.23 11.94 2.66
CA VAL A 247 1.58 11.81 1.35
C VAL A 247 2.63 11.88 0.24
N PHE A 248 3.51 12.87 0.27
CA PHE A 248 4.54 13.05 -0.76
C PHE A 248 5.51 11.86 -0.85
N LEU A 249 5.97 11.34 0.30
CA LEU A 249 6.83 10.14 0.33
C LEU A 249 6.07 8.89 -0.15
N SER A 250 4.77 8.80 0.11
CA SER A 250 3.94 7.70 -0.40
C SER A 250 3.79 7.75 -1.93
N LEU A 251 3.65 8.96 -2.51
CA LEU A 251 3.66 9.14 -3.97
C LEU A 251 4.98 8.65 -4.58
N LEU A 252 6.10 9.06 -4.01
CA LEU A 252 7.43 8.62 -4.48
C LEU A 252 7.60 7.11 -4.32
N GLY A 253 7.11 6.52 -3.23
CA GLY A 253 7.13 5.07 -3.01
C GLY A 253 6.34 4.31 -4.08
N ILE A 254 5.11 4.74 -4.39
CA ILE A 254 4.30 4.13 -5.45
C ILE A 254 4.98 4.29 -6.81
N SER A 255 5.51 5.48 -7.11
CA SER A 255 6.20 5.72 -8.38
C SER A 255 7.46 4.86 -8.51
N TRP A 256 8.16 4.61 -7.39
CA TRP A 256 9.27 3.67 -7.36
C TRP A 256 8.83 2.23 -7.67
N LEU A 257 7.69 1.76 -7.15
CA LEU A 257 7.14 0.46 -7.52
C LEU A 257 6.86 0.38 -9.03
N TRP A 258 6.33 1.44 -9.63
CA TRP A 258 6.10 1.49 -11.08
C TRP A 258 7.40 1.49 -11.88
N PHE A 259 8.48 2.10 -11.36
CA PHE A 259 9.82 1.97 -11.95
C PHE A 259 10.27 0.51 -11.96
N VAL A 260 10.19 -0.18 -10.81
CA VAL A 260 10.57 -1.60 -10.71
C VAL A 260 9.69 -2.45 -11.62
N GLY A 261 8.37 -2.32 -11.52
CA GLY A 261 7.41 -3.08 -12.32
C GLY A 261 7.62 -2.88 -13.83
N ALA A 262 7.85 -1.65 -14.28
CA ALA A 262 8.09 -1.36 -15.70
C ALA A 262 9.40 -2.00 -16.21
N THR A 263 10.46 -2.00 -15.38
CA THR A 263 11.73 -2.67 -15.75
C THR A 263 11.51 -4.17 -15.98
N PHE A 264 10.80 -4.85 -15.08
CA PHE A 264 10.53 -6.28 -15.21
C PHE A 264 9.61 -6.58 -16.39
N LEU A 265 8.44 -5.91 -16.46
CA LEU A 265 7.43 -6.17 -17.48
C LEU A 265 7.94 -5.91 -18.90
N SER A 266 8.71 -4.84 -19.12
CA SER A 266 9.29 -4.55 -20.44
C SER A 266 10.38 -5.55 -20.85
N SER A 267 11.02 -6.21 -19.88
CA SER A 267 12.10 -7.16 -20.13
C SER A 267 11.61 -8.59 -20.38
N PHE A 268 10.36 -8.94 -20.07
CA PHE A 268 9.89 -10.34 -20.10
C PHE A 268 10.02 -11.01 -21.47
N PHE A 269 9.78 -10.32 -22.57
CA PHE A 269 9.96 -10.90 -23.90
C PHE A 269 11.42 -11.29 -24.17
N SER A 270 12.33 -10.38 -23.89
CA SER A 270 13.77 -10.62 -24.04
C SER A 270 14.27 -11.64 -23.01
N PHE A 271 13.75 -11.63 -21.80
CA PHE A 271 14.06 -12.59 -20.75
C PHE A 271 13.66 -14.02 -21.13
N ALA A 272 12.43 -14.22 -21.61
CA ALA A 272 11.95 -15.51 -22.06
C ALA A 272 12.83 -16.04 -23.21
N LYS A 273 13.07 -15.23 -24.24
CA LYS A 273 13.81 -15.66 -25.43
C LYS A 273 15.29 -15.89 -25.16
N ASN A 274 15.97 -14.91 -24.54
CA ASN A 274 17.44 -14.87 -24.50
C ASN A 274 18.03 -15.54 -23.24
N VAL A 275 17.24 -15.66 -22.16
CA VAL A 275 17.69 -16.22 -20.88
C VAL A 275 17.05 -17.58 -20.63
N LEU A 276 15.74 -17.68 -20.83
CA LEU A 276 15.01 -18.93 -20.58
C LEU A 276 14.97 -19.88 -21.80
N SER A 277 15.44 -19.41 -22.97
CA SER A 277 15.35 -20.13 -24.26
C SER A 277 13.92 -20.61 -24.52
N ALA A 278 12.93 -19.75 -24.28
CA ALA A 278 11.51 -20.08 -24.32
C ALA A 278 10.78 -19.34 -25.46
N ASP A 279 9.68 -19.93 -25.91
CA ASP A 279 8.82 -19.36 -26.93
C ASP A 279 7.98 -18.17 -26.39
N PRO A 280 7.29 -17.40 -27.26
CA PRO A 280 6.48 -16.26 -26.83
C PRO A 280 5.32 -16.63 -25.90
N ASP A 281 4.81 -17.87 -25.91
CA ASP A 281 3.70 -18.27 -25.04
C ASP A 281 4.13 -18.35 -23.58
N VAL A 282 5.41 -18.64 -23.31
CA VAL A 282 6.00 -18.60 -21.94
C VAL A 282 5.97 -17.18 -21.38
N VAL A 283 6.03 -16.13 -22.21
CA VAL A 283 5.86 -14.75 -21.74
C VAL A 283 4.50 -14.56 -21.06
N THR A 284 3.45 -15.21 -21.59
CA THR A 284 2.12 -15.18 -20.98
C THR A 284 2.13 -15.86 -19.60
N VAL A 285 2.90 -16.95 -19.45
CA VAL A 285 3.10 -17.61 -18.13
C VAL A 285 3.81 -16.68 -17.15
N LEU A 286 4.87 -15.98 -17.58
CA LEU A 286 5.58 -15.01 -16.73
C LEU A 286 4.68 -13.84 -16.30
N LEU A 287 3.93 -13.25 -17.25
CA LEU A 287 2.97 -12.18 -17.00
C LEU A 287 1.85 -12.66 -16.07
N GLY A 288 1.34 -13.88 -16.29
CA GLY A 288 0.33 -14.51 -15.43
C GLY A 288 0.83 -14.69 -14.00
N THR A 289 2.02 -15.27 -13.85
CA THR A 289 2.67 -15.47 -12.55
C THR A 289 2.85 -14.16 -11.81
N PHE A 290 3.33 -13.13 -12.48
CA PHE A 290 3.51 -11.80 -11.92
C PHE A 290 2.17 -11.16 -11.52
N SER A 291 1.15 -11.22 -12.39
CA SER A 291 -0.18 -10.65 -12.13
C SER A 291 -0.89 -11.34 -10.97
N ILE A 292 -0.81 -12.67 -10.88
CA ILE A 292 -1.37 -13.45 -9.77
C ILE A 292 -0.62 -13.11 -8.48
N GLY A 293 0.69 -12.96 -8.52
CA GLY A 293 1.50 -12.55 -7.38
C GLY A 293 1.03 -11.21 -6.81
N ILE A 294 0.98 -10.15 -7.63
CA ILE A 294 0.48 -8.83 -7.18
C ILE A 294 -0.95 -8.94 -6.63
N GLY A 295 -1.84 -9.66 -7.33
CA GLY A 295 -3.22 -9.85 -6.89
C GLY A 295 -3.32 -10.47 -5.50
N ILE A 296 -2.59 -11.56 -5.25
CA ILE A 296 -2.56 -12.23 -3.95
C ILE A 296 -1.94 -11.31 -2.89
N GLY A 297 -0.83 -10.65 -3.18
CA GLY A 297 -0.18 -9.69 -2.28
C GLY A 297 -1.12 -8.56 -1.87
N SER A 298 -1.85 -8.00 -2.83
CA SER A 298 -2.82 -6.94 -2.59
C SER A 298 -3.99 -7.39 -1.70
N LEU A 299 -4.49 -8.62 -1.89
CA LEU A 299 -5.54 -9.20 -1.05
C LEU A 299 -5.06 -9.54 0.37
N LEU A 300 -3.80 -9.96 0.51
CA LEU A 300 -3.21 -10.27 1.81
C LEU A 300 -3.09 -9.05 2.72
N CYS A 301 -3.03 -7.84 2.15
CA CYS A 301 -2.92 -6.60 2.92
C CYS A 301 -4.03 -6.45 3.96
N GLU A 302 -5.30 -6.67 3.62
CA GLU A 302 -6.42 -6.57 4.57
C GLU A 302 -6.24 -7.53 5.76
N LYS A 303 -5.88 -8.78 5.46
CA LYS A 303 -5.71 -9.82 6.48
C LYS A 303 -4.53 -9.52 7.41
N LEU A 304 -3.38 -9.12 6.84
CA LEU A 304 -2.17 -8.83 7.61
C LEU A 304 -2.28 -7.53 8.40
N SER A 305 -2.94 -6.52 7.84
CA SER A 305 -3.15 -5.23 8.50
C SER A 305 -4.32 -5.21 9.49
N LYS A 306 -5.08 -6.29 9.61
CA LYS A 306 -6.30 -6.36 10.45
C LYS A 306 -7.26 -5.19 10.15
N ARG A 307 -7.42 -4.82 8.86
CA ARG A 307 -8.27 -3.73 8.36
C ARG A 307 -7.85 -2.32 8.78
N ARG A 308 -6.61 -2.14 9.17
CA ARG A 308 -6.02 -0.81 9.46
C ARG A 308 -5.01 -0.47 8.38
N ILE A 309 -4.74 0.81 8.21
CA ILE A 309 -3.64 1.24 7.33
C ILE A 309 -2.32 0.94 8.04
N GLU A 310 -1.80 -0.28 7.84
CA GLU A 310 -0.58 -0.75 8.49
C GLU A 310 0.64 -0.46 7.62
N ILE A 311 1.32 0.64 7.93
CA ILE A 311 2.48 1.11 7.18
C ILE A 311 3.68 0.16 7.35
N GLY A 312 3.71 -0.66 8.40
CA GLY A 312 4.73 -1.70 8.59
C GLY A 312 4.79 -2.74 7.48
N LEU A 313 3.73 -2.89 6.67
CA LEU A 313 3.74 -3.76 5.48
C LEU A 313 4.61 -3.21 4.34
N VAL A 314 4.85 -1.89 4.29
CA VAL A 314 5.66 -1.27 3.23
C VAL A 314 7.13 -1.71 3.29
N PRO A 315 7.83 -1.67 4.46
CA PRO A 315 9.15 -2.28 4.59
C PRO A 315 9.19 -3.77 4.25
N LEU A 316 8.19 -4.54 4.71
CA LEU A 316 8.07 -5.96 4.36
C LEU A 316 8.03 -6.16 2.85
N GLY A 317 7.16 -5.41 2.16
CA GLY A 317 7.03 -5.44 0.70
C GLY A 317 8.35 -5.10 0.00
N SER A 318 8.99 -4.00 0.40
CA SER A 318 10.26 -3.55 -0.20
C SER A 318 11.40 -4.53 0.01
N ILE A 319 11.55 -5.11 1.21
CA ILE A 319 12.58 -6.12 1.51
C ILE A 319 12.32 -7.38 0.68
N GLY A 320 11.07 -7.85 0.65
CA GLY A 320 10.70 -9.04 -0.12
C GLY A 320 10.96 -8.85 -1.62
N MET A 321 10.61 -7.70 -2.20
CA MET A 321 10.93 -7.37 -3.59
C MET A 321 12.44 -7.45 -3.86
N SER A 322 13.28 -6.90 -2.97
CA SER A 322 14.74 -6.96 -3.13
C SER A 322 15.27 -8.39 -3.06
N VAL A 323 14.84 -9.16 -2.06
CA VAL A 323 15.30 -10.55 -1.84
C VAL A 323 15.00 -11.41 -3.06
N PHE A 324 13.76 -11.40 -3.54
CA PHE A 324 13.35 -12.27 -4.65
C PHE A 324 13.83 -11.75 -6.01
N ALA A 325 14.06 -10.44 -6.18
CA ALA A 325 14.73 -9.93 -7.38
C ALA A 325 16.21 -10.31 -7.44
N ILE A 326 16.91 -10.35 -6.29
CA ILE A 326 18.29 -10.85 -6.19
C ILE A 326 18.32 -12.37 -6.43
N ASP A 327 17.41 -13.13 -5.81
CA ASP A 327 17.34 -14.57 -6.02
C ASP A 327 17.04 -14.93 -7.48
N LEU A 328 16.16 -14.18 -8.14
CA LEU A 328 15.87 -14.33 -9.56
C LEU A 328 17.11 -14.15 -10.45
N PHE A 329 18.03 -13.23 -10.09
CA PHE A 329 19.31 -13.12 -10.79
C PHE A 329 20.09 -14.45 -10.70
N PHE A 330 20.24 -15.03 -9.51
CA PHE A 330 20.96 -16.30 -9.34
C PHE A 330 20.21 -17.47 -9.99
N ALA A 331 18.89 -17.52 -9.84
CA ALA A 331 18.06 -18.56 -10.44
C ALA A 331 18.15 -18.59 -11.97
N SER A 332 18.17 -17.41 -12.60
CA SER A 332 18.23 -17.29 -14.06
C SER A 332 19.65 -17.40 -14.63
N HIS A 333 20.69 -17.02 -13.85
CA HIS A 333 22.07 -17.09 -14.30
C HIS A 333 22.60 -18.54 -14.38
N ALA A 334 22.05 -19.44 -13.60
CA ALA A 334 22.47 -20.85 -13.52
C ALA A 334 21.75 -21.76 -14.53
N LEU A 335 20.86 -21.22 -15.37
CA LEU A 335 20.08 -22.05 -16.32
C LEU A 335 20.93 -22.47 -17.53
N PRO A 336 20.93 -23.77 -17.89
CA PRO A 336 21.59 -24.23 -19.10
C PRO A 336 20.79 -23.76 -20.33
N ALA A 337 21.51 -23.28 -21.35
CA ALA A 337 20.88 -22.94 -22.63
C ALA A 337 20.24 -24.18 -23.28
N ALA A 338 18.99 -24.07 -23.71
CA ALA A 338 18.35 -25.10 -24.50
C ALA A 338 18.73 -24.93 -25.99
N GLY A 339 18.93 -26.02 -26.69
CA GLY A 339 19.27 -25.99 -28.12
C GLY A 339 18.13 -25.54 -29.04
N HIS A 340 16.92 -25.33 -28.49
CA HIS A 340 15.72 -24.83 -29.17
C HIS A 340 14.89 -23.98 -28.22
N LEU A 341 13.89 -23.26 -28.75
CA LEU A 341 12.95 -22.53 -27.92
C LEU A 341 11.96 -23.50 -27.28
N LEU A 342 11.86 -23.43 -25.95
CA LEU A 342 11.01 -24.29 -25.13
C LEU A 342 9.55 -23.86 -25.24
N SER A 343 8.68 -24.80 -25.54
CA SER A 343 7.23 -24.63 -25.39
C SER A 343 6.84 -24.50 -23.91
N VAL A 344 5.61 -24.04 -23.64
CA VAL A 344 5.09 -23.93 -22.25
C VAL A 344 5.18 -25.28 -21.51
N GLY A 345 4.83 -26.39 -22.20
CA GLY A 345 4.90 -27.71 -21.60
C GLY A 345 6.33 -28.12 -21.22
N GLU A 346 7.29 -27.95 -22.12
CA GLU A 346 8.71 -28.25 -21.87
C GLU A 346 9.31 -27.32 -20.80
N PHE A 347 8.89 -26.05 -20.78
CA PHE A 347 9.30 -25.08 -19.77
C PHE A 347 8.85 -25.51 -18.36
N LEU A 348 7.59 -25.90 -18.20
CA LEU A 348 7.01 -26.27 -16.91
C LEU A 348 7.48 -27.64 -16.38
N VAL A 349 7.92 -28.55 -17.24
CA VAL A 349 8.47 -29.85 -16.80
C VAL A 349 9.86 -29.72 -16.17
N ARG A 350 10.60 -28.66 -16.46
CA ARG A 350 11.96 -28.46 -15.94
C ARG A 350 11.96 -27.85 -14.53
N PRO A 351 12.44 -28.57 -13.48
CA PRO A 351 12.38 -28.08 -12.09
C PRO A 351 13.11 -26.73 -11.87
N ALA A 352 14.19 -26.47 -12.61
CA ALA A 352 14.96 -25.24 -12.48
C ALA A 352 14.15 -23.97 -12.80
N HIS A 353 13.15 -24.06 -13.70
CA HIS A 353 12.29 -22.94 -14.04
C HIS A 353 11.26 -22.60 -12.95
N TRP A 354 10.93 -23.55 -12.06
CA TRP A 354 10.02 -23.31 -10.94
C TRP A 354 10.57 -22.30 -9.94
N ARG A 355 11.92 -22.27 -9.75
CA ARG A 355 12.55 -21.23 -8.92
C ARG A 355 12.34 -19.85 -9.53
N VAL A 356 12.53 -19.71 -10.84
CA VAL A 356 12.29 -18.45 -11.56
C VAL A 356 10.82 -18.01 -11.42
N LEU A 357 9.86 -18.91 -11.59
CA LEU A 357 8.45 -18.61 -11.41
C LEU A 357 8.11 -18.25 -9.96
N ALA A 358 8.68 -18.96 -8.97
CA ALA A 358 8.50 -18.66 -7.56
C ALA A 358 9.04 -17.29 -7.20
N ASP A 359 10.22 -16.92 -7.69
CA ASP A 359 10.83 -15.61 -7.44
C ASP A 359 10.00 -14.49 -8.07
N LEU A 360 9.54 -14.66 -9.30
CA LEU A 360 8.65 -13.70 -9.96
C LEU A 360 7.32 -13.54 -9.22
N PHE A 361 6.72 -14.65 -8.79
CA PHE A 361 5.49 -14.64 -8.02
C PHE A 361 5.67 -13.91 -6.69
N LEU A 362 6.72 -14.25 -5.92
CA LEU A 362 6.99 -13.66 -4.61
C LEU A 362 7.39 -12.19 -4.73
N LEU A 363 8.24 -11.83 -5.69
CA LEU A 363 8.57 -10.43 -6.00
C LEU A 363 7.30 -9.62 -6.24
N ALA A 364 6.40 -10.11 -7.08
CA ALA A 364 5.15 -9.45 -7.41
C ALA A 364 4.19 -9.40 -6.20
N MET A 365 4.10 -10.48 -5.42
CA MET A 365 3.30 -10.54 -4.20
C MET A 365 3.74 -9.48 -3.18
N PHE A 366 5.04 -9.34 -2.98
CA PHE A 366 5.58 -8.29 -2.11
C PHE A 366 5.37 -6.89 -2.70
N GLY A 367 5.31 -6.73 -4.03
CA GLY A 367 4.89 -5.50 -4.69
C GLY A 367 3.45 -5.10 -4.37
N GLY A 368 2.53 -6.07 -4.31
CA GLY A 368 1.15 -5.85 -3.88
C GLY A 368 1.05 -5.44 -2.40
N LEU A 369 1.81 -6.11 -1.52
CA LEU A 369 1.92 -5.74 -0.10
C LEU A 369 2.50 -4.34 0.11
N TYR A 370 3.36 -3.89 -0.79
CA TYR A 370 3.96 -2.56 -0.77
C TYR A 370 2.99 -1.46 -1.21
N SER A 371 2.25 -1.65 -2.30
CA SER A 371 1.45 -0.61 -2.94
C SER A 371 0.16 -0.27 -2.20
N VAL A 372 -0.58 -1.27 -1.75
CA VAL A 372 -1.93 -1.11 -1.17
C VAL A 372 -1.96 -0.20 0.05
N PRO A 373 -1.07 -0.35 1.07
CA PRO A 373 -1.03 0.55 2.21
C PRO A 373 -0.69 1.99 1.82
N LEU A 374 0.17 2.19 0.82
CA LEU A 374 0.55 3.52 0.34
C LEU A 374 -0.62 4.24 -0.34
N TYR A 375 -1.40 3.55 -1.19
CA TYR A 375 -2.61 4.13 -1.76
C TYR A 375 -3.64 4.48 -0.68
N ALA A 376 -3.90 3.57 0.26
CA ALA A 376 -4.80 3.84 1.37
C ALA A 376 -4.34 5.04 2.22
N LEU A 377 -3.03 5.19 2.42
CA LEU A 377 -2.43 6.31 3.16
C LEU A 377 -2.63 7.65 2.42
N ILE A 378 -2.35 7.69 1.11
CA ILE A 378 -2.59 8.89 0.29
C ILE A 378 -4.07 9.28 0.38
N GLN A 379 -4.98 8.32 0.23
CA GLN A 379 -6.42 8.55 0.25
C GLN A 379 -6.91 9.06 1.60
N SER A 380 -6.39 8.52 2.70
CA SER A 380 -6.81 8.88 4.06
C SER A 380 -6.22 10.20 4.55
N ARG A 381 -4.98 10.53 4.13
CA ARG A 381 -4.24 11.72 4.59
C ARG A 381 -4.38 12.94 3.67
N SER A 382 -4.95 12.77 2.48
CA SER A 382 -5.24 13.89 1.57
C SER A 382 -6.59 14.50 1.87
N GLN A 383 -6.64 15.83 1.88
CA GLN A 383 -7.90 16.56 2.06
C GLN A 383 -8.86 16.24 0.90
N PRO A 384 -10.17 16.05 1.17
CA PRO A 384 -11.15 15.71 0.15
C PRO A 384 -11.20 16.69 -1.04
N SER A 385 -11.00 18.00 -0.79
CA SER A 385 -11.08 19.08 -1.78
C SER A 385 -10.02 19.03 -2.88
N HIS A 386 -8.89 18.36 -2.66
CA HIS A 386 -7.79 18.26 -3.66
C HIS A 386 -7.16 16.87 -3.76
N ARG A 387 -7.88 15.87 -3.27
CA ARG A 387 -7.43 14.47 -3.30
C ARG A 387 -7.19 13.95 -4.71
N ALA A 388 -8.09 14.25 -5.66
CA ALA A 388 -7.92 13.79 -7.03
C ALA A 388 -6.74 14.48 -7.73
N ARG A 389 -6.43 15.73 -7.39
CA ARG A 389 -5.21 16.41 -7.88
C ARG A 389 -3.92 15.79 -7.33
N ILE A 390 -3.90 15.37 -6.07
CA ILE A 390 -2.77 14.62 -5.49
C ILE A 390 -2.60 13.28 -6.19
N ILE A 391 -3.68 12.55 -6.46
CA ILE A 391 -3.64 11.30 -7.23
C ILE A 391 -3.18 11.54 -8.67
N ALA A 392 -3.56 12.66 -9.27
CA ALA A 392 -3.07 13.07 -10.59
C ALA A 392 -1.55 13.32 -10.58
N ALA A 393 -1.02 13.94 -9.53
CA ALA A 393 0.42 14.06 -9.33
C ALA A 393 1.11 12.69 -9.23
N ASN A 394 0.48 11.72 -8.55
CA ASN A 394 0.97 10.34 -8.52
C ASN A 394 1.06 9.72 -9.93
N ASN A 395 0.03 9.89 -10.76
CA ASN A 395 0.04 9.37 -12.13
C ASN A 395 1.17 9.98 -12.98
N ILE A 396 1.43 11.28 -12.84
CA ILE A 396 2.54 11.95 -13.53
C ILE A 396 3.88 11.36 -13.06
N LEU A 397 4.09 11.25 -11.76
CA LEU A 397 5.32 10.70 -11.20
C LEU A 397 5.50 9.24 -11.62
N ASN A 398 4.45 8.41 -11.59
CA ASN A 398 4.50 7.03 -12.05
C ASN A 398 4.99 6.95 -13.50
N SER A 399 4.40 7.77 -14.39
CA SER A 399 4.77 7.80 -15.81
C SER A 399 6.22 8.25 -16.03
N LEU A 400 6.68 9.27 -15.29
CA LEU A 400 8.08 9.72 -15.34
C LEU A 400 9.04 8.62 -14.86
N PHE A 401 8.71 7.93 -13.78
CA PHE A 401 9.52 6.82 -13.27
C PHE A 401 9.55 5.63 -14.23
N MET A 402 8.44 5.33 -14.92
CA MET A 402 8.40 4.31 -15.98
C MET A 402 9.29 4.70 -17.17
N ILE A 403 9.28 5.98 -17.59
CA ILE A 403 10.17 6.48 -18.64
C ILE A 403 11.63 6.34 -18.22
N VAL A 404 11.97 6.75 -17.00
CA VAL A 404 13.33 6.64 -16.47
C VAL A 404 13.77 5.18 -16.39
N SER A 405 12.88 4.25 -16.00
CA SER A 405 13.21 2.82 -15.97
C SER A 405 13.52 2.27 -17.35
N ALA A 406 12.76 2.68 -18.37
CA ALA A 406 12.99 2.27 -19.76
C ALA A 406 14.33 2.80 -20.29
N LEU A 407 14.65 4.08 -20.00
CA LEU A 407 15.95 4.68 -20.37
C LEU A 407 17.12 3.99 -19.67
N MET A 408 16.95 3.65 -18.38
CA MET A 408 17.96 2.89 -17.63
C MET A 408 18.17 1.50 -18.25
N ALA A 409 17.10 0.77 -18.52
CA ALA A 409 17.18 -0.56 -19.12
C ALA A 409 17.86 -0.52 -20.49
N MET A 410 17.54 0.47 -21.34
CA MET A 410 18.20 0.71 -22.62
C MET A 410 19.69 0.99 -22.45
N ALA A 411 20.06 1.89 -21.54
CA ALA A 411 21.45 2.26 -21.31
C ALA A 411 22.27 1.06 -20.81
N LEU A 412 21.75 0.28 -19.86
CA LEU A 412 22.41 -0.92 -19.35
C LEU A 412 22.55 -1.99 -20.44
N THR A 413 21.53 -2.19 -21.27
CA THR A 413 21.59 -3.11 -22.41
C THR A 413 22.66 -2.66 -23.43
N ALA A 414 22.71 -1.38 -23.74
CA ALA A 414 23.73 -0.81 -24.64
C ALA A 414 25.16 -0.95 -24.04
N ALA A 415 25.28 -0.93 -22.73
CA ALA A 415 26.53 -1.17 -22.01
C ALA A 415 26.90 -2.66 -21.90
N GLY A 416 26.11 -3.59 -22.48
CA GLY A 416 26.39 -5.02 -22.50
C GLY A 416 25.92 -5.80 -21.28
N PHE A 417 25.09 -5.20 -20.40
CA PHE A 417 24.51 -5.91 -19.27
C PHE A 417 23.48 -6.96 -19.75
N SER A 418 23.53 -8.15 -19.17
CA SER A 418 22.50 -9.17 -19.39
C SER A 418 21.19 -8.78 -18.70
N ILE A 419 20.07 -9.35 -19.12
CA ILE A 419 18.75 -9.07 -18.52
C ILE A 419 18.71 -9.44 -17.03
N PRO A 420 19.22 -10.61 -16.58
CA PRO A 420 19.37 -10.88 -15.14
C PRO A 420 20.18 -9.81 -14.40
N ALA A 421 21.25 -9.30 -15.00
CA ALA A 421 22.05 -8.23 -14.39
C ALA A 421 21.26 -6.91 -14.26
N ILE A 422 20.36 -6.58 -15.21
CA ILE A 422 19.45 -5.45 -15.10
C ILE A 422 18.47 -5.64 -13.92
N PHE A 423 17.96 -6.86 -13.72
CA PHE A 423 17.14 -7.19 -12.56
C PHE A 423 17.90 -7.02 -11.24
N LEU A 424 19.16 -7.47 -11.17
CA LEU A 424 20.02 -7.27 -10.01
C LEU A 424 20.28 -5.78 -9.74
N VAL A 425 20.61 -4.99 -10.76
CA VAL A 425 20.78 -3.53 -10.62
C VAL A 425 19.50 -2.90 -10.06
N THR A 426 18.34 -3.29 -10.57
CA THR A 426 17.04 -2.80 -10.08
C THR A 426 16.80 -3.19 -8.61
N ALA A 427 17.16 -4.42 -8.21
CA ALA A 427 17.07 -4.88 -6.83
C ALA A 427 17.99 -4.11 -5.89
N LEU A 428 19.24 -3.84 -6.30
CA LEU A 428 20.19 -3.05 -5.53
C LEU A 428 19.73 -1.59 -5.40
N LEU A 429 19.21 -0.99 -6.46
CA LEU A 429 18.58 0.33 -6.40
C LEU A 429 17.38 0.34 -5.46
N ASN A 430 16.57 -0.74 -5.44
CA ASN A 430 15.46 -0.86 -4.48
C ASN A 430 15.96 -0.85 -3.03
N ILE A 431 17.07 -1.51 -2.73
CA ILE A 431 17.70 -1.46 -1.39
C ILE A 431 18.14 -0.04 -1.05
N VAL A 432 18.80 0.67 -1.99
CA VAL A 432 19.24 2.05 -1.78
C VAL A 432 18.05 2.97 -1.51
N VAL A 433 17.01 2.91 -2.34
CA VAL A 433 15.81 3.74 -2.20
C VAL A 433 15.07 3.41 -0.91
N ALA A 434 14.92 2.13 -0.58
CA ALA A 434 14.32 1.69 0.67
C ALA A 434 15.09 2.22 1.89
N THR A 435 16.41 2.08 1.89
CA THR A 435 17.28 2.58 2.96
C THR A 435 17.14 4.11 3.10
N TYR A 436 17.13 4.85 1.99
CA TYR A 436 16.91 6.29 1.99
C TYR A 436 15.53 6.66 2.57
N ILE A 437 14.45 6.05 2.08
CA ILE A 437 13.09 6.34 2.57
C ILE A 437 12.98 6.04 4.07
N TYR A 438 13.51 4.89 4.52
CA TYR A 438 13.42 4.50 5.93
C TYR A 438 14.34 5.32 6.84
N SER A 439 15.42 5.91 6.31
CA SER A 439 16.22 6.89 7.05
C SER A 439 15.48 8.21 7.31
N LEU A 440 14.52 8.56 6.43
CA LEU A 440 13.68 9.75 6.60
C LEU A 440 12.52 9.55 7.58
N VAL A 441 12.06 8.32 7.74
CA VAL A 441 10.92 7.93 8.59
C VAL A 441 11.23 6.63 9.36
N PRO A 442 12.27 6.64 10.20
CA PRO A 442 12.78 5.42 10.85
C PRO A 442 11.75 4.79 11.78
N GLU A 443 10.81 5.56 12.31
CA GLU A 443 9.73 5.06 13.16
C GLU A 443 8.87 3.98 12.47
N PHE A 444 8.72 4.02 11.14
CA PHE A 444 7.97 2.98 10.42
C PHE A 444 8.74 1.68 10.29
N LEU A 445 10.05 1.76 10.05
CA LEU A 445 10.91 0.58 10.03
C LEU A 445 11.02 -0.05 11.42
N LEU A 446 11.21 0.75 12.46
CA LEU A 446 11.27 0.27 13.84
C LEU A 446 9.95 -0.40 14.26
N ARG A 447 8.83 0.16 13.84
CA ARG A 447 7.51 -0.42 14.09
C ARG A 447 7.33 -1.75 13.35
N PHE A 448 7.77 -1.85 12.09
CA PHE A 448 7.78 -3.11 11.35
C PHE A 448 8.64 -4.16 12.06
N ILE A 449 9.86 -3.81 12.49
CA ILE A 449 10.74 -4.72 13.25
C ILE A 449 10.05 -5.15 14.55
N ALA A 450 9.44 -4.21 15.28
CA ALA A 450 8.69 -4.52 16.49
C ALA A 450 7.54 -5.49 16.20
N TRP A 451 6.78 -5.26 15.12
CA TRP A 451 5.68 -6.13 14.70
C TRP A 451 6.17 -7.55 14.37
N VAL A 452 7.25 -7.68 13.58
CA VAL A 452 7.85 -8.98 13.24
C VAL A 452 8.30 -9.72 14.52
N LEU A 453 9.06 -9.05 15.37
CA LEU A 453 9.55 -9.64 16.62
C LEU A 453 8.39 -10.11 17.51
N VAL A 454 7.41 -9.24 17.71
CA VAL A 454 6.27 -9.53 18.58
C VAL A 454 5.45 -10.70 18.04
N HIS A 455 5.14 -10.74 16.75
CA HIS A 455 4.35 -11.82 16.15
C HIS A 455 5.13 -13.12 15.93
N THR A 456 6.46 -13.08 15.97
CA THR A 456 7.31 -14.29 15.97
C THR A 456 7.32 -14.97 17.33
N PHE A 457 7.35 -14.17 18.42
CA PHE A 457 7.49 -14.72 19.78
C PHE A 457 6.15 -14.83 20.53
N TYR A 458 5.09 -14.13 20.10
CA TYR A 458 3.84 -14.02 20.84
C TYR A 458 2.61 -14.10 19.93
N ARG A 459 1.51 -14.62 20.50
CA ARG A 459 0.17 -14.52 19.91
C ARG A 459 -0.61 -13.43 20.63
N ILE A 460 -0.81 -12.29 19.98
CA ILE A 460 -1.45 -11.13 20.60
C ILE A 460 -2.95 -11.13 20.36
N ARG A 461 -3.70 -10.94 21.45
CA ARG A 461 -5.12 -10.62 21.43
C ARG A 461 -5.29 -9.15 21.80
N LEU A 462 -5.91 -8.39 20.91
CA LEU A 462 -6.29 -7.00 21.16
C LEU A 462 -7.72 -6.95 21.70
N VAL A 463 -7.93 -6.12 22.72
CA VAL A 463 -9.24 -5.85 23.30
C VAL A 463 -9.44 -4.35 23.30
N HIS A 464 -10.42 -3.86 22.55
CA HIS A 464 -10.75 -2.44 22.38
C HIS A 464 -9.59 -1.55 21.92
N ALA A 465 -8.73 -2.06 21.01
CA ALA A 465 -7.60 -1.28 20.49
C ALA A 465 -8.04 -0.08 19.62
N GLU A 466 -9.30 -0.05 19.16
CA GLU A 466 -9.92 1.09 18.47
C GLU A 466 -10.05 2.35 19.34
N ARG A 467 -9.88 2.23 20.65
CA ARG A 467 -9.88 3.35 21.60
C ARG A 467 -8.59 4.15 21.58
N ILE A 468 -7.50 3.59 21.04
CA ILE A 468 -6.28 4.38 20.81
C ILE A 468 -6.54 5.31 19.63
N PRO A 469 -6.48 6.64 19.79
CA PRO A 469 -6.87 7.58 18.75
C PRO A 469 -5.91 7.53 17.55
N GLU A 470 -6.47 7.50 16.34
CA GLU A 470 -5.70 7.59 15.10
C GLU A 470 -5.16 8.99 14.84
N GLU A 471 -5.79 10.03 15.41
CA GLU A 471 -5.42 11.44 15.29
C GLU A 471 -5.61 12.17 16.63
N GLY A 472 -4.87 13.26 16.82
CA GLY A 472 -4.93 14.07 18.03
C GLY A 472 -4.08 13.54 19.17
N ALA A 473 -3.82 14.38 20.18
CA ALA A 473 -3.00 14.04 21.35
C ALA A 473 -3.68 13.04 22.27
N ALA A 474 -2.92 12.12 22.85
CA ALA A 474 -3.37 11.32 23.99
C ALA A 474 -2.20 10.83 24.83
N VAL A 475 -2.44 10.65 26.13
CA VAL A 475 -1.49 10.02 27.05
C VAL A 475 -1.89 8.56 27.26
N LEU A 476 -1.02 7.64 26.88
CA LEU A 476 -1.22 6.21 27.09
C LEU A 476 -0.58 5.80 28.40
N VAL A 477 -1.32 5.10 29.25
CA VAL A 477 -0.88 4.66 30.57
C VAL A 477 -1.00 3.15 30.66
N CYS A 478 0.12 2.44 30.95
CA CYS A 478 0.14 0.98 30.99
C CYS A 478 0.94 0.44 32.18
N ASN A 479 0.62 -0.77 32.65
CA ASN A 479 1.43 -1.51 33.62
C ASN A 479 2.77 -1.94 33.02
N HIS A 480 3.81 -2.13 33.88
CA HIS A 480 5.19 -2.39 33.43
C HIS A 480 5.73 -3.73 33.92
N VAL A 481 5.71 -4.73 33.06
CA VAL A 481 6.00 -6.13 33.43
C VAL A 481 7.32 -6.63 32.82
N SER A 482 7.68 -6.13 31.63
CA SER A 482 8.78 -6.65 30.84
C SER A 482 9.50 -5.55 30.06
N PHE A 483 10.75 -5.80 29.68
CA PHE A 483 11.51 -4.91 28.79
C PHE A 483 10.86 -4.75 27.39
N VAL A 484 10.02 -5.69 26.98
CA VAL A 484 9.35 -5.66 25.68
C VAL A 484 7.97 -5.00 25.70
N ASP A 485 7.51 -4.48 26.85
CA ASP A 485 6.19 -3.84 26.94
C ASP A 485 6.02 -2.73 25.90
N ALA A 486 7.02 -1.83 25.81
CA ALA A 486 7.02 -0.76 24.83
C ALA A 486 7.01 -1.28 23.38
N ILE A 487 7.73 -2.37 23.12
CA ILE A 487 7.79 -2.98 21.79
C ILE A 487 6.43 -3.59 21.41
N VAL A 488 5.76 -4.25 22.37
CA VAL A 488 4.41 -4.82 22.17
C VAL A 488 3.39 -3.72 21.89
N ILE A 489 3.41 -2.64 22.69
CA ILE A 489 2.49 -1.51 22.52
C ILE A 489 2.78 -0.81 21.19
N MET A 490 4.05 -0.60 20.82
CA MET A 490 4.45 0.00 19.55
C MET A 490 3.97 -0.83 18.36
N ALA A 491 4.10 -2.16 18.43
CA ALA A 491 3.68 -3.07 17.36
C ALA A 491 2.17 -3.05 17.09
N GLU A 492 1.37 -2.81 18.14
CA GLU A 492 -0.09 -2.89 18.06
C GLU A 492 -0.78 -1.50 18.00
N SER A 493 -0.03 -0.42 18.14
CA SER A 493 -0.57 0.94 18.04
C SER A 493 -0.89 1.32 16.58
N PRO A 494 -1.97 2.08 16.32
CA PRO A 494 -2.30 2.54 14.96
C PRO A 494 -1.29 3.56 14.40
N ARG A 495 -0.49 4.19 15.25
CA ARG A 495 0.49 5.23 14.87
C ARG A 495 1.69 5.27 15.82
N PRO A 496 2.79 5.97 15.47
CA PRO A 496 3.96 6.10 16.32
C PRO A 496 3.63 6.64 17.71
N ILE A 497 4.34 6.14 18.72
CA ILE A 497 4.20 6.53 20.13
C ILE A 497 5.54 7.07 20.62
N ARG A 498 5.53 8.17 21.35
CA ARG A 498 6.69 8.66 22.10
C ARG A 498 6.69 8.05 23.50
N PHE A 499 7.55 7.07 23.72
CA PHE A 499 7.69 6.41 25.02
C PHE A 499 8.55 7.25 25.98
N VAL A 500 8.08 7.42 27.21
CA VAL A 500 8.87 7.99 28.30
C VAL A 500 9.68 6.88 28.95
N MET A 501 11.01 6.95 28.89
CA MET A 501 11.92 5.87 29.26
C MET A 501 13.09 6.35 30.08
N ASP A 502 13.65 5.47 30.93
CA ASP A 502 14.84 5.75 31.72
C ASP A 502 16.02 6.20 30.85
N HIS A 503 16.68 7.30 31.21
CA HIS A 503 17.80 7.88 30.48
C HIS A 503 18.97 6.91 30.30
N GLN A 504 19.22 6.00 31.24
CA GLN A 504 20.31 5.03 31.19
C GLN A 504 20.18 4.08 29.98
N ILE A 505 18.96 3.85 29.48
CA ILE A 505 18.72 3.04 28.27
C ILE A 505 19.33 3.72 27.02
N PHE A 506 19.36 5.05 27.01
CA PHE A 506 19.93 5.83 25.90
C PHE A 506 21.46 5.84 25.88
N GLU A 507 22.13 5.42 26.95
CA GLU A 507 23.59 5.27 27.03
C GLU A 507 24.07 4.02 26.27
N SER A 508 23.20 3.02 26.12
CA SER A 508 23.51 1.83 25.33
C SER A 508 23.65 2.20 23.83
N PRO A 509 24.74 1.84 23.15
CA PRO A 509 24.97 2.22 21.74
C PRO A 509 23.83 1.80 20.83
N PHE A 510 23.39 0.55 20.91
CA PHE A 510 22.33 0.00 20.07
C PHE A 510 20.94 0.46 20.53
N ALA A 511 20.60 0.26 21.81
CA ALA A 511 19.28 0.65 22.33
C ALA A 511 19.09 2.17 22.26
N GLY A 512 20.11 2.95 22.60
CA GLY A 512 20.08 4.41 22.49
C GLY A 512 19.88 4.89 21.07
N TRP A 513 20.48 4.22 20.07
CA TRP A 513 20.24 4.53 18.68
C TRP A 513 18.78 4.27 18.30
N VAL A 514 18.24 3.09 18.63
CA VAL A 514 16.84 2.71 18.36
C VAL A 514 15.87 3.70 19.00
N PHE A 515 16.00 3.99 20.27
CA PHE A 515 15.04 4.83 21.01
C PHE A 515 15.13 6.32 20.63
N ARG A 516 16.31 6.82 20.25
CA ARG A 516 16.42 8.17 19.66
C ARG A 516 15.66 8.27 18.34
N HIS A 517 15.76 7.26 17.47
CA HIS A 517 15.04 7.25 16.19
C HIS A 517 13.54 6.97 16.37
N ALA A 518 13.14 6.25 17.42
CA ALA A 518 11.74 6.13 17.84
C ALA A 518 11.19 7.40 18.52
N LYS A 519 11.98 8.47 18.61
CA LYS A 519 11.62 9.74 19.29
C LYS A 519 11.20 9.53 20.75
N ALA A 520 11.74 8.54 21.43
CA ALA A 520 11.48 8.31 22.84
C ALA A 520 12.04 9.45 23.70
N ILE A 521 11.40 9.71 24.84
CA ILE A 521 11.69 10.83 25.73
C ILE A 521 12.46 10.30 26.94
N PRO A 522 13.77 10.64 27.10
CA PRO A 522 14.53 10.24 28.26
C PRO A 522 14.06 10.97 29.52
N ILE A 523 13.87 10.22 30.59
CA ILE A 523 13.50 10.74 31.94
C ILE A 523 14.43 10.20 33.00
N ALA A 524 14.71 11.00 34.02
CA ALA A 524 15.40 10.58 35.22
C ALA A 524 14.58 10.95 36.50
N PRO A 525 14.73 10.20 37.58
CA PRO A 525 14.16 10.61 38.88
C PRO A 525 14.75 11.95 39.35
N ALA A 526 13.94 12.76 40.04
CA ALA A 526 14.36 14.10 40.53
C ALA A 526 15.64 14.09 41.36
N HIS A 527 15.90 13.02 42.11
CA HIS A 527 17.09 12.87 42.94
C HIS A 527 18.37 12.54 42.14
N GLN A 528 18.25 12.16 40.89
CA GLN A 528 19.38 11.88 40.00
C GLN A 528 19.67 13.06 39.06
N ASP A 529 18.65 13.60 38.39
CA ASP A 529 18.79 14.73 37.46
C ASP A 529 17.47 15.51 37.36
N LEU A 530 17.37 16.61 38.10
CA LEU A 530 16.19 17.47 38.07
C LEU A 530 16.02 18.21 36.73
N ALA A 531 17.13 18.58 36.10
CA ALA A 531 17.09 19.29 34.82
C ALA A 531 16.58 18.36 33.67
N LEU A 532 17.01 17.11 33.66
CA LEU A 532 16.53 16.11 32.71
C LEU A 532 15.05 15.81 32.95
N LEU A 533 14.60 15.72 34.20
CA LEU A 533 13.20 15.55 34.55
C LEU A 533 12.34 16.70 34.01
N ALA A 534 12.76 17.95 34.22
CA ALA A 534 12.06 19.12 33.71
C ALA A 534 11.96 19.11 32.17
N ARG A 535 13.07 18.83 31.48
CA ARG A 535 13.12 18.69 30.02
C ARG A 535 12.25 17.54 29.52
N ALA A 536 12.15 16.43 30.26
CA ALA A 536 11.28 15.33 29.88
C ALA A 536 9.80 15.76 29.85
N TYR A 537 9.36 16.51 30.86
CA TYR A 537 7.99 17.03 30.88
C TYR A 537 7.73 18.07 29.79
N GLU A 538 8.70 18.94 29.47
CA GLU A 538 8.60 19.89 28.35
C GLU A 538 8.44 19.14 27.02
N ARG A 539 9.28 18.13 26.75
CA ARG A 539 9.18 17.30 25.56
C ARG A 539 7.88 16.52 25.46
N CYS A 540 7.32 16.06 26.60
CA CYS A 540 5.99 15.46 26.61
C CYS A 540 4.91 16.47 26.20
N ALA A 541 5.00 17.71 26.73
CA ALA A 541 4.05 18.77 26.40
C ALA A 541 4.16 19.18 24.91
N GLU A 542 5.36 19.32 24.37
CA GLU A 542 5.61 19.58 22.96
C GLU A 542 5.01 18.48 22.07
N ALA A 543 5.26 17.21 22.41
CA ALA A 543 4.72 16.06 21.69
C ALA A 543 3.19 16.04 21.66
N LEU A 544 2.56 16.32 22.81
CA LEU A 544 1.11 16.41 22.90
C LEU A 544 0.56 17.61 22.12
N ALA A 545 1.25 18.77 22.13
CA ALA A 545 0.88 19.93 21.32
C ALA A 545 0.99 19.65 19.81
N GLU A 546 1.93 18.81 19.38
CA GLU A 546 2.06 18.32 18.00
C GLU A 546 0.98 17.28 17.64
N GLY A 547 0.17 16.86 18.61
CA GLY A 547 -0.88 15.85 18.40
C GLY A 547 -0.38 14.41 18.50
N ASP A 548 0.81 14.16 19.05
CA ASP A 548 1.38 12.82 19.17
C ASP A 548 0.80 12.02 20.35
N LEU A 549 1.02 10.69 20.32
CA LEU A 549 0.79 9.81 21.46
C LEU A 549 2.02 9.80 22.37
N VAL A 550 1.82 10.04 23.66
CA VAL A 550 2.86 9.89 24.68
C VAL A 550 2.50 8.70 25.56
N CYS A 551 3.39 7.71 25.69
CA CYS A 551 3.18 6.54 26.54
C CYS A 551 4.10 6.57 27.76
N ILE A 552 3.51 6.44 28.94
CA ILE A 552 4.22 6.36 30.20
C ILE A 552 3.83 5.08 30.97
N PHE A 553 4.83 4.50 31.66
CA PHE A 553 4.64 3.43 32.63
C PHE A 553 4.73 4.07 34.04
N PRO A 554 3.59 4.43 34.67
CA PRO A 554 3.61 5.24 35.88
C PRO A 554 4.16 4.51 37.11
N GLU A 555 4.36 3.20 37.05
CA GLU A 555 5.10 2.42 38.04
C GLU A 555 6.57 2.89 38.18
N GLY A 556 7.15 3.46 37.12
CA GLY A 556 8.52 3.96 37.07
C GLY A 556 9.60 2.90 37.24
N LYS A 557 9.26 1.63 37.25
CA LYS A 557 10.17 0.48 37.31
C LYS A 557 9.45 -0.81 36.89
N LEU A 558 10.21 -1.78 36.43
CA LEU A 558 9.69 -3.13 36.15
C LEU A 558 9.28 -3.83 37.46
N THR A 559 8.16 -4.57 37.40
CA THR A 559 7.78 -5.42 38.55
C THR A 559 8.80 -6.52 38.80
N LYS A 560 9.07 -6.82 40.09
CA LYS A 560 9.91 -7.95 40.50
C LYS A 560 9.10 -9.18 40.90
N THR A 561 7.85 -9.00 41.28
CA THR A 561 6.96 -10.02 41.81
C THR A 561 5.87 -10.44 40.81
N GLY A 562 5.72 -9.67 39.73
CA GLY A 562 4.62 -9.79 38.81
C GLY A 562 3.37 -9.02 39.26
N GLU A 563 3.38 -8.40 40.46
CA GLU A 563 2.35 -7.50 40.89
C GLU A 563 2.67 -6.07 40.42
N MET A 564 1.63 -5.27 40.22
CA MET A 564 1.75 -3.89 39.75
C MET A 564 2.29 -3.01 40.91
N ASN A 565 3.31 -2.22 40.62
CA ASN A 565 3.81 -1.25 41.59
C ASN A 565 2.84 -0.05 41.69
N PRO A 566 2.85 0.70 42.81
CA PRO A 566 2.06 1.92 42.93
C PRO A 566 2.40 2.94 41.85
N PHE A 567 1.37 3.57 41.30
CA PHE A 567 1.52 4.60 40.28
C PHE A 567 2.06 5.91 40.89
N ARG A 568 2.98 6.54 40.18
CA ARG A 568 3.64 7.79 40.60
C ARG A 568 2.97 9.00 39.93
N HIS A 569 3.14 10.17 40.56
CA HIS A 569 2.56 11.44 40.09
C HIS A 569 3.14 12.00 38.76
N GLY A 570 4.12 11.34 38.13
CA GLY A 570 4.67 11.78 36.85
C GLY A 570 3.64 11.91 35.73
N VAL A 571 2.63 11.05 35.71
CA VAL A 571 1.53 11.12 34.75
C VAL A 571 0.69 12.39 34.97
N THR A 572 0.40 12.75 36.21
CA THR A 572 -0.37 13.96 36.56
C THR A 572 0.37 15.23 36.11
N GLU A 573 1.70 15.26 36.26
CA GLU A 573 2.50 16.42 35.84
C GLU A 573 2.51 16.59 34.32
N ILE A 574 2.54 15.49 33.53
CA ILE A 574 2.40 15.55 32.07
C ILE A 574 1.05 16.14 31.71
N ILE A 575 -0.04 15.62 32.27
CA ILE A 575 -1.41 16.04 32.00
C ILE A 575 -1.65 17.50 32.40
N ARG A 576 -1.10 17.92 33.53
CA ARG A 576 -1.21 19.31 34.00
C ARG A 576 -0.57 20.31 33.03
N ARG A 577 0.55 19.96 32.40
CA ARG A 577 1.26 20.82 31.43
C ARG A 577 0.61 20.85 30.08
N ALA A 578 0.08 19.71 29.63
CA ALA A 578 -0.59 19.58 28.34
C ALA A 578 -1.82 18.66 28.46
N PRO A 579 -3.00 19.23 28.76
CA PRO A 579 -4.22 18.46 28.91
C PRO A 579 -4.56 17.69 27.65
N ALA A 580 -4.64 16.36 27.76
CA ALA A 580 -5.00 15.45 26.67
C ALA A 580 -5.74 14.24 27.25
N PRO A 581 -6.64 13.59 26.50
CA PRO A 581 -7.31 12.37 26.93
C PRO A 581 -6.31 11.31 27.39
N VAL A 582 -6.61 10.65 28.51
CA VAL A 582 -5.78 9.58 29.06
C VAL A 582 -6.38 8.23 28.73
N ILE A 583 -5.60 7.37 28.09
CA ILE A 583 -6.02 6.04 27.66
C ILE A 583 -5.35 5.00 28.57
N PRO A 584 -6.07 4.41 29.54
CA PRO A 584 -5.54 3.35 30.36
C PRO A 584 -5.45 2.05 29.57
N MET A 585 -4.34 1.34 29.70
CA MET A 585 -4.09 0.06 29.01
C MET A 585 -3.53 -0.96 29.99
N ALA A 586 -3.73 -2.24 29.70
CA ALA A 586 -3.12 -3.32 30.45
C ALA A 586 -2.53 -4.40 29.54
N LEU A 587 -1.28 -4.77 29.79
CA LEU A 587 -0.61 -5.92 29.21
C LEU A 587 -0.75 -7.13 30.13
N ARG A 588 -1.27 -8.23 29.58
CA ARG A 588 -1.48 -9.53 30.25
C ARG A 588 -0.66 -10.62 29.59
N GLY A 589 -0.16 -11.55 30.39
CA GLY A 589 0.54 -12.75 29.89
C GLY A 589 2.05 -12.64 29.73
N LEU A 590 2.64 -11.44 29.86
CA LEU A 590 4.10 -11.23 29.73
C LEU A 590 4.90 -11.76 30.92
N TRP A 591 4.33 -11.85 32.12
CA TRP A 591 5.01 -12.41 33.28
C TRP A 591 5.28 -13.90 33.08
N GLY A 592 6.55 -14.31 33.24
CA GLY A 592 7.02 -15.68 32.95
C GLY A 592 7.30 -15.96 31.47
N SER A 593 7.15 -14.97 30.58
CA SER A 593 7.56 -15.07 29.17
C SER A 593 9.08 -14.91 29.01
N VAL A 594 9.59 -15.17 27.80
CA VAL A 594 11.03 -15.16 27.46
C VAL A 594 11.75 -13.88 27.93
N PHE A 595 11.10 -12.72 27.88
CA PHE A 595 11.71 -11.43 28.19
C PHE A 595 11.26 -10.83 29.53
N SER A 596 10.58 -11.60 30.40
CA SER A 596 10.16 -11.12 31.73
C SER A 596 11.26 -11.29 32.78
N ARG A 597 11.18 -10.51 33.88
CA ARG A 597 12.07 -10.67 35.03
C ARG A 597 11.61 -11.74 36.06
N ALA A 598 10.66 -12.58 35.71
CA ALA A 598 10.26 -13.68 36.56
C ALA A 598 11.47 -14.55 36.88
N ASN A 599 11.84 -14.67 38.15
CA ASN A 599 12.96 -15.48 38.67
C ASN A 599 14.38 -14.94 38.53
N ASP A 600 14.62 -13.66 38.74
CA ASP A 600 15.96 -13.02 38.92
C ASP A 600 17.19 -13.73 38.28
N ALA A 601 16.97 -14.71 37.40
CA ALA A 601 17.98 -15.55 36.78
C ALA A 601 18.72 -14.79 35.67
N ARG A 602 20.04 -14.96 35.64
CA ARG A 602 20.91 -14.48 34.55
C ARG A 602 20.52 -15.13 33.22
N TRP A 603 20.66 -14.38 32.14
CA TRP A 603 20.47 -14.90 30.77
C TRP A 603 21.47 -16.02 30.43
N PRO A 604 21.08 -17.13 29.76
CA PRO A 604 19.76 -17.49 29.24
C PRO A 604 18.83 -18.08 30.30
N ARG A 605 17.55 -17.69 30.27
CA ARG A 605 16.54 -18.11 31.24
C ARG A 605 15.80 -19.37 30.80
N PRO A 606 15.40 -20.26 31.71
CA PRO A 606 14.47 -21.31 31.36
C PRO A 606 13.14 -20.68 30.90
N ILE A 607 12.72 -21.02 29.69
CA ILE A 607 11.46 -20.57 29.09
C ILE A 607 10.32 -21.23 29.86
N GLN A 608 9.70 -20.53 30.80
CA GLN A 608 8.56 -21.05 31.58
C GLN A 608 7.29 -21.14 30.73
N LYS A 609 7.08 -20.18 29.83
CA LYS A 609 6.03 -20.19 28.80
C LYS A 609 6.72 -20.31 27.46
N GLY A 610 6.35 -21.32 26.66
CA GLY A 610 6.96 -21.60 25.35
C GLY A 610 6.92 -20.39 24.39
N VAL A 611 7.68 -20.48 23.31
CA VAL A 611 7.59 -19.56 22.17
C VAL A 611 6.14 -19.55 21.69
N MET A 612 5.62 -18.41 21.23
CA MET A 612 4.20 -18.17 20.85
C MET A 612 3.23 -18.13 22.02
N SER A 613 3.69 -17.70 23.22
CA SER A 613 2.79 -17.47 24.36
C SER A 613 1.72 -16.43 24.05
N ARG A 614 0.53 -16.61 24.65
CA ARG A 614 -0.61 -15.71 24.43
C ARG A 614 -0.46 -14.44 25.27
N LEU A 615 -0.49 -13.30 24.59
CA LEU A 615 -0.54 -11.98 25.21
C LEU A 615 -1.89 -11.32 24.95
N THR A 616 -2.30 -10.44 25.84
CA THR A 616 -3.47 -9.58 25.64
C THR A 616 -3.09 -8.14 25.94
N LEU A 617 -3.34 -7.25 24.98
CA LEU A 617 -3.36 -5.80 25.19
C LEU A 617 -4.81 -5.36 25.30
N ALA A 618 -5.23 -4.96 26.50
CA ALA A 618 -6.56 -4.44 26.77
C ALA A 618 -6.50 -2.91 26.91
N VAL A 619 -7.37 -2.20 26.19
CA VAL A 619 -7.46 -0.73 26.16
C VAL A 619 -8.77 -0.31 26.81
N GLY A 620 -8.69 0.55 27.84
CA GLY A 620 -9.84 1.10 28.56
C GLY A 620 -10.50 2.27 27.83
N GLU A 621 -11.58 2.78 28.41
CA GLU A 621 -12.21 4.02 27.94
C GLU A 621 -11.30 5.21 28.15
N PRO A 622 -11.30 6.21 27.25
CA PRO A 622 -10.61 7.48 27.46
C PRO A 622 -11.12 8.17 28.72
N ILE A 623 -10.21 8.66 29.53
CA ILE A 623 -10.49 9.37 30.78
C ILE A 623 -10.21 10.86 30.59
N ASP A 624 -11.07 11.70 31.14
CA ASP A 624 -10.84 13.14 31.14
C ASP A 624 -9.54 13.47 31.91
N PRO A 625 -8.69 14.37 31.39
CA PRO A 625 -7.46 14.78 32.09
C PRO A 625 -7.64 15.18 33.54
N VAL A 626 -8.77 15.77 33.89
CA VAL A 626 -9.08 16.23 35.27
C VAL A 626 -9.32 15.06 36.22
N GLU A 627 -9.88 13.97 35.74
CA GLU A 627 -10.20 12.77 36.53
C GLU A 627 -9.03 11.78 36.62
N ALA A 628 -7.99 11.95 35.81
CA ALA A 628 -6.89 11.01 35.63
C ALA A 628 -5.84 11.11 36.77
N THR A 629 -6.24 10.80 38.01
CA THR A 629 -5.29 10.70 39.13
C THR A 629 -4.54 9.36 39.15
N PRO A 630 -3.36 9.26 39.79
CA PRO A 630 -2.61 8.01 39.86
C PRO A 630 -3.43 6.86 40.45
N GLU A 631 -4.25 7.12 41.46
CA GLU A 631 -5.10 6.12 42.13
C GLU A 631 -6.20 5.60 41.20
N VAL A 632 -6.91 6.51 40.51
CA VAL A 632 -7.96 6.17 39.55
C VAL A 632 -7.36 5.37 38.40
N LEU A 633 -6.23 5.82 37.84
CA LEU A 633 -5.54 5.14 36.76
C LEU A 633 -5.05 3.75 37.18
N GLN A 634 -4.50 3.63 38.39
CA GLN A 634 -4.04 2.34 38.94
C GLN A 634 -5.20 1.36 39.11
N GLN A 635 -6.34 1.81 39.61
CA GLN A 635 -7.53 0.99 39.77
C GLN A 635 -8.01 0.47 38.38
N ILE A 636 -8.18 1.37 37.40
CA ILE A 636 -8.68 0.99 36.08
C ILE A 636 -7.70 0.06 35.36
N VAL A 637 -6.39 0.33 35.43
CA VAL A 637 -5.39 -0.56 34.83
C VAL A 637 -5.36 -1.93 35.53
N SER A 638 -5.60 -1.97 36.85
CA SER A 638 -5.72 -3.22 37.61
C SER A 638 -6.96 -4.02 37.19
N GLU A 639 -8.11 -3.38 37.01
CA GLU A 639 -9.34 -3.99 36.50
C GLU A 639 -9.15 -4.52 35.06
N LEU A 640 -8.55 -3.70 34.19
CA LEU A 640 -8.21 -4.11 32.82
C LEU A 640 -7.24 -5.29 32.82
N ARG A 641 -6.29 -5.33 33.74
CA ARG A 641 -5.35 -6.44 33.89
C ARG A 641 -6.06 -7.73 34.33
N GLY A 642 -7.06 -7.62 35.19
CA GLY A 642 -7.81 -8.76 35.72
C GLY A 642 -6.98 -9.66 36.66
N ALA A 643 -7.61 -10.68 37.22
CA ALA A 643 -6.93 -11.65 38.09
C ALA A 643 -5.83 -12.41 37.29
N ARG A 644 -4.72 -12.72 37.96
CA ARG A 644 -3.65 -13.57 37.38
C ARG A 644 -4.23 -14.90 36.88
N LYS A 645 -4.11 -15.20 35.62
CA LYS A 645 -4.16 -16.55 35.05
C LYS A 645 -2.85 -16.87 34.36
#